data_5d8138c2a7838245d92cc722648f75e5
#
_entry.id   5d8138c2a7838245d92cc722648f75e5
#
_cell.length_a   1.000
_cell.length_b   1.000
_cell.length_c   1.000
_cell.angle_alpha   90.00
_cell.angle_beta   90.00
_cell.angle_gamma   90.00
#
_symmetry.space_group_name_H-M   'P 1'
#
loop_
_entity.id
_entity.type
_entity.pdbx_description
1 polymer ?
#
loop_
_entity_poly.entity_id
_entity_poly.type
_entity_poly.pdbx_seq_one_letter_code
_entity_poly.pdbx_strand_id
1 'polypeptide(L)'
;MAYTDDWESLMNGVFGAGGKLKFGGAQPQPEKPQPEKPAGSGLPDLNAALLEQQKQLDELLKQQNARLKAQDAGVQTALEDSRRMLRDMEADGLLAKGTADTKPEQLGSFEGLAAEVKKTVLGQDAFVDSVVRAMRRPFVLGTEGAAARNVILLWGAPGTGRHFALAETARIMAARGLLQSDRMAVMDLALYPDPGAEKLFLQDLYAALHAPGEIVVFEHYENCHPGFLRILSDLAVKGSAPLSSRYLVNKEGILVEAGTALAPGAVSRIDPCGKYLIFFSRKGREALADKFGASFVAAVGDVCQTAPFTPEALAALAAQQLNALAQRVNSRLGLTLAAGAEVRDYVAVQCSKEKGAEGLADCCERIFRALSEYCLQTDAKLSGTVALTAAPEGLQFALNGAAPADLFSLLPAAYTGAVEQIRAELDALVGLAPVKEYVFGLADNLQVQQRRAAAGFKTASLSMHMIFTGNPGTGKTTIARLVAKYLKAIGALGGGQLVEVTRADLVGRYTGHTAPLTNSVIESALGGVLFIDEAYSLYRGQQDSFGLEAIDTLVKGMEDHRDELVVILAGYTKEMEVFLTANSGLASRFPNKIEFPDYTADELLDITTVLAKGKGYRLAEGCTFPLLGYYKRRQALDSRTAGNGRLARNTLEKAIFNQSRRLIAEPAAPLDLIQPSDLEFEE
;
A
#
# COMPACT_ATOMS: atom_id res chain seq x y z
N MET A 1 10.59 -4.98 35.80
CA MET A 1 10.52 -6.00 36.87
C MET A 1 9.16 -5.91 37.55
N ALA A 2 8.48 -7.03 37.74
CA ALA A 2 7.15 -7.24 38.30
C ALA A 2 5.98 -7.16 37.31
N TYR A 3 5.79 -8.25 36.51
CA TYR A 3 4.51 -8.67 35.91
C TYR A 3 4.58 -10.08 35.32
N THR A 4 5.35 -10.99 35.93
CA THR A 4 5.50 -12.40 35.46
C THR A 4 5.05 -13.44 36.47
N ASP A 5 4.70 -13.08 37.72
CA ASP A 5 4.42 -14.09 38.77
C ASP A 5 2.95 -14.48 38.95
N ASP A 6 2.00 -13.70 38.33
CA ASP A 6 0.56 -13.96 38.51
C ASP A 6 0.00 -15.06 37.56
N TRP A 7 0.69 -15.32 36.45
CA TRP A 7 0.18 -16.24 35.42
C TRP A 7 0.46 -17.71 35.73
N GLU A 8 1.60 -18.00 36.37
CA GLU A 8 1.92 -19.36 36.82
C GLU A 8 1.08 -19.83 38.02
N SER A 9 0.68 -18.90 38.88
CA SER A 9 -0.21 -19.18 40.02
C SER A 9 -1.63 -19.51 39.57
N LEU A 10 -2.12 -18.87 38.49
CA LEU A 10 -3.45 -19.10 37.92
C LEU A 10 -3.55 -20.45 37.21
N MET A 11 -2.48 -20.89 36.52
CA MET A 11 -2.44 -22.17 35.80
C MET A 11 -2.29 -23.38 36.71
N ASN A 12 -1.63 -23.24 37.84
CA ASN A 12 -1.52 -24.33 38.83
C ASN A 12 -2.79 -24.57 39.65
N GLY A 13 -3.73 -23.59 39.69
CA GLY A 13 -5.02 -23.75 40.35
C GLY A 13 -6.10 -24.42 39.50
N VAL A 14 -5.93 -24.47 38.17
CA VAL A 14 -6.93 -25.02 37.22
C VAL A 14 -6.54 -26.40 36.69
N PHE A 15 -5.23 -26.70 36.63
CA PHE A 15 -4.72 -28.01 36.22
C PHE A 15 -3.71 -28.50 37.22
N GLY A 16 -4.17 -29.35 38.18
CA GLY A 16 -3.31 -29.98 39.18
C GLY A 16 -2.09 -30.66 38.53
N ALA A 17 -0.95 -30.43 39.10
CA ALA A 17 0.35 -30.92 38.62
C ALA A 17 0.37 -32.42 38.35
N GLY A 18 0.71 -32.79 37.10
CA GLY A 18 1.29 -34.07 36.75
C GLY A 18 0.32 -35.19 36.41
N GLY A 19 -0.11 -35.30 35.17
CA GLY A 19 -0.80 -36.47 34.64
C GLY A 19 -0.24 -36.92 33.28
N LYS A 20 0.77 -37.79 33.27
CA LYS A 20 1.14 -38.58 32.09
C LYS A 20 0.20 -39.78 31.99
N LEU A 21 -0.56 -39.89 30.94
CA LEU A 21 -1.30 -41.08 30.54
C LEU A 21 -0.33 -42.19 30.11
N LYS A 22 -0.38 -43.34 30.82
CA LYS A 22 0.08 -44.65 30.32
C LYS A 22 -1.00 -45.68 30.56
N PHE A 23 -1.36 -46.39 29.52
CA PHE A 23 -2.23 -47.55 29.51
C PHE A 23 -1.47 -48.82 29.94
N GLY A 24 -2.15 -49.70 30.69
CA GLY A 24 -1.92 -51.15 30.66
C GLY A 24 -1.46 -51.82 31.95
N GLY A 25 -2.24 -52.78 32.49
CA GLY A 25 -1.79 -54.00 33.20
C GLY A 25 -2.24 -54.18 34.64
N ALA A 26 -3.17 -55.11 34.84
CA ALA A 26 -3.62 -55.94 35.94
C ALA A 26 -2.85 -55.99 37.29
N GLN A 27 -3.62 -55.84 38.36
CA GLN A 27 -3.74 -56.46 39.74
C GLN A 27 -2.53 -57.16 40.41
N PRO A 28 -2.42 -57.30 41.76
CA PRO A 28 -3.47 -57.58 42.74
C PRO A 28 -3.39 -56.81 44.11
N GLN A 29 -4.42 -57.03 44.91
CA GLN A 29 -4.61 -56.60 46.32
C GLN A 29 -3.58 -57.17 47.30
N PRO A 30 -3.37 -56.54 48.54
CA PRO A 30 -3.94 -57.08 49.74
C PRO A 30 -4.47 -56.12 50.81
N GLU A 31 -5.45 -56.68 51.53
CA GLU A 31 -5.80 -56.65 52.98
C GLU A 31 -5.96 -55.33 53.76
N LYS A 32 -7.13 -55.35 54.45
CA LYS A 32 -7.58 -54.45 55.53
C LYS A 32 -6.85 -54.68 56.84
N PRO A 33 -6.89 -53.70 57.75
CA PRO A 33 -7.41 -53.99 59.09
C PRO A 33 -8.54 -53.05 59.53
N GLN A 34 -9.33 -53.59 60.46
CA GLN A 34 -10.53 -53.15 61.09
C GLN A 34 -10.30 -52.16 62.26
N PRO A 35 -11.36 -51.70 62.97
CA PRO A 35 -11.53 -50.32 63.36
C PRO A 35 -11.46 -50.07 64.86
N GLU A 36 -11.29 -48.83 65.25
CA GLU A 36 -11.67 -48.35 66.58
C GLU A 36 -12.53 -47.11 66.51
N LYS A 37 -13.69 -47.15 67.18
CA LYS A 37 -14.55 -46.06 67.51
C LYS A 37 -14.00 -45.22 68.67
N PRO A 38 -14.19 -43.92 68.69
CA PRO A 38 -15.03 -43.35 69.74
C PRO A 38 -16.03 -42.30 69.31
N ALA A 39 -17.08 -42.30 70.00
CA ALA A 39 -18.19 -41.41 70.33
C ALA A 39 -18.19 -39.93 69.93
N GLY A 40 -19.24 -39.56 69.27
CA GLY A 40 -20.16 -38.49 69.70
C GLY A 40 -19.76 -37.02 69.48
N SER A 41 -20.26 -36.43 68.39
CA SER A 41 -20.87 -35.07 68.43
C SER A 41 -21.50 -34.79 67.06
N GLY A 42 -22.72 -34.24 67.05
CA GLY A 42 -23.61 -34.11 65.90
C GLY A 42 -23.05 -33.27 64.77
N LEU A 43 -23.01 -33.88 63.59
CA LEU A 43 -22.93 -33.23 62.30
C LEU A 43 -24.18 -33.58 61.49
N PRO A 44 -24.83 -32.63 60.80
CA PRO A 44 -26.00 -32.92 60.00
C PRO A 44 -25.66 -33.90 58.86
N ASP A 45 -26.61 -34.73 58.56
CA ASP A 45 -26.55 -35.89 57.65
C ASP A 45 -26.05 -35.45 56.23
N LEU A 46 -24.76 -35.59 56.02
CA LEU A 46 -24.11 -35.22 54.74
C LEU A 46 -24.67 -36.03 53.56
N ASN A 47 -25.21 -37.23 53.85
CA ASN A 47 -25.82 -38.11 52.83
C ASN A 47 -27.20 -37.60 52.40
N ALA A 48 -27.97 -36.96 53.29
CA ALA A 48 -29.24 -36.38 52.93
C ALA A 48 -29.04 -35.11 52.04
N ALA A 49 -28.05 -34.29 52.37
CA ALA A 49 -27.71 -33.12 51.57
C ALA A 49 -27.16 -33.47 50.19
N LEU A 50 -26.35 -34.53 50.08
CA LEU A 50 -25.85 -35.06 48.79
C LEU A 50 -26.98 -35.64 47.92
N LEU A 51 -27.95 -36.30 48.53
CA LEU A 51 -29.11 -36.87 47.82
C LEU A 51 -30.05 -35.76 47.29
N GLU A 52 -30.15 -34.66 48.04
CA GLU A 52 -30.95 -33.49 47.64
C GLU A 52 -30.25 -32.70 46.51
N GLN A 53 -28.93 -32.55 46.57
CA GLN A 53 -28.14 -32.01 45.45
C GLN A 53 -28.20 -32.85 44.18
N GLN A 54 -28.17 -34.19 44.31
CA GLN A 54 -28.35 -35.08 43.16
C GLN A 54 -29.74 -34.92 42.52
N LYS A 55 -30.78 -34.82 43.32
CA LYS A 55 -32.17 -34.57 42.81
C LYS A 55 -32.29 -33.24 42.10
N GLN A 56 -31.67 -32.19 42.66
CA GLN A 56 -31.67 -30.86 42.01
C GLN A 56 -30.88 -30.85 40.69
N LEU A 57 -29.76 -31.58 40.64
CA LEU A 57 -28.98 -31.73 39.42
C LEU A 57 -29.74 -32.51 38.32
N ASP A 58 -30.44 -33.59 38.69
CA ASP A 58 -31.27 -34.39 37.77
C ASP A 58 -32.47 -33.56 37.24
N GLU A 59 -33.03 -32.72 38.08
CA GLU A 59 -34.12 -31.81 37.68
C GLU A 59 -33.66 -30.70 36.73
N LEU A 60 -32.47 -30.15 37.00
CA LEU A 60 -31.81 -29.19 36.10
C LEU A 60 -31.44 -29.80 34.73
N LEU A 61 -30.93 -31.04 34.75
CA LEU A 61 -30.64 -31.78 33.51
C LEU A 61 -31.88 -32.10 32.70
N LYS A 62 -33.00 -32.46 33.37
CA LYS A 62 -34.30 -32.65 32.70
C LYS A 62 -34.84 -31.35 32.10
N GLN A 63 -34.68 -30.21 32.81
CA GLN A 63 -35.10 -28.92 32.29
C GLN A 63 -34.21 -28.46 31.11
N GLN A 64 -32.89 -28.71 31.18
CA GLN A 64 -31.97 -28.43 30.09
C GLN A 64 -32.28 -29.27 28.83
N ASN A 65 -32.54 -30.57 29.01
CA ASN A 65 -32.90 -31.46 27.91
C ASN A 65 -34.27 -31.14 27.30
N ALA A 66 -35.21 -30.64 28.09
CA ALA A 66 -36.49 -30.15 27.59
C ALA A 66 -36.35 -28.84 26.78
N ARG A 67 -35.47 -27.95 27.22
CA ARG A 67 -35.12 -26.72 26.47
C ARG A 67 -34.42 -27.01 25.15
N LEU A 68 -33.46 -27.97 25.14
CA LEU A 68 -32.79 -28.42 23.93
C LEU A 68 -33.78 -29.05 22.91
N LYS A 69 -34.70 -29.90 23.37
CA LYS A 69 -35.71 -30.48 22.51
C LYS A 69 -36.73 -29.45 21.95
N ALA A 70 -37.06 -28.43 22.73
CA ALA A 70 -37.89 -27.33 22.26
C ALA A 70 -37.15 -26.44 21.24
N GLN A 71 -35.84 -26.26 21.41
CA GLN A 71 -34.98 -25.54 20.47
C GLN A 71 -34.81 -26.32 19.17
N ASP A 72 -34.61 -27.66 19.22
CA ASP A 72 -34.52 -28.51 18.04
C ASP A 72 -35.83 -28.52 17.25
N ALA A 73 -36.99 -28.53 17.89
CA ALA A 73 -38.29 -28.43 17.24
C ALA A 73 -38.46 -27.07 16.53
N GLY A 74 -38.03 -25.99 17.17
CA GLY A 74 -38.04 -24.65 16.57
C GLY A 74 -37.12 -24.54 15.36
N VAL A 75 -35.95 -25.17 15.42
CA VAL A 75 -34.99 -25.22 14.31
C VAL A 75 -35.54 -26.04 13.13
N GLN A 76 -36.19 -27.17 13.39
CA GLN A 76 -36.82 -27.96 12.34
C GLN A 76 -37.97 -27.23 11.64
N THR A 77 -38.82 -26.53 12.40
CA THR A 77 -39.89 -25.73 11.84
C THR A 77 -39.32 -24.57 10.96
N ALA A 78 -38.30 -23.88 11.44
CA ALA A 78 -37.62 -22.83 10.68
C ALA A 78 -36.92 -23.37 9.41
N LEU A 79 -36.40 -24.61 9.46
CA LEU A 79 -35.79 -25.26 8.31
C LEU A 79 -36.86 -25.69 7.27
N GLU A 80 -38.04 -26.12 7.71
CA GLU A 80 -39.17 -26.47 6.84
C GLU A 80 -39.75 -25.20 6.19
N ASP A 81 -39.90 -24.12 6.95
CA ASP A 81 -40.35 -22.83 6.42
C ASP A 81 -39.33 -22.24 5.41
N SER A 82 -38.04 -22.36 5.69
CA SER A 82 -36.99 -21.94 4.76
C SER A 82 -36.98 -22.80 3.49
N ARG A 83 -37.21 -24.10 3.60
CA ARG A 83 -37.33 -24.99 2.45
C ARG A 83 -38.61 -24.75 1.64
N ARG A 84 -39.67 -24.28 2.30
CA ARG A 84 -40.93 -23.90 1.64
C ARG A 84 -40.73 -22.58 0.88
N MET A 85 -40.11 -21.60 1.52
CA MET A 85 -39.77 -20.31 0.91
C MET A 85 -38.81 -20.45 -0.28
N LEU A 86 -37.81 -21.35 -0.20
CA LEU A 86 -36.93 -21.69 -1.32
C LEU A 86 -37.70 -22.34 -2.48
N ARG A 87 -38.65 -23.25 -2.21
CA ARG A 87 -39.52 -23.86 -3.25
C ARG A 87 -40.44 -22.85 -3.90
N ASP A 88 -40.97 -21.92 -3.12
CA ASP A 88 -41.83 -20.85 -3.63
C ASP A 88 -41.01 -19.86 -4.49
N MET A 89 -39.78 -19.55 -4.10
CA MET A 89 -38.86 -18.74 -4.90
C MET A 89 -38.36 -19.45 -6.18
N GLU A 90 -38.23 -20.78 -6.15
CA GLU A 90 -37.97 -21.60 -7.37
C GLU A 90 -39.17 -21.63 -8.31
N ALA A 91 -40.39 -21.69 -7.76
CA ALA A 91 -41.63 -21.68 -8.54
C ALA A 91 -41.91 -20.31 -9.18
N ASP A 92 -41.53 -19.22 -8.49
CA ASP A 92 -41.67 -17.85 -8.99
C ASP A 92 -40.53 -17.40 -9.92
N GLY A 93 -39.56 -18.27 -10.23
CA GLY A 93 -38.44 -17.96 -11.13
C GLY A 93 -37.44 -16.95 -10.59
N LEU A 94 -37.49 -16.66 -9.29
CA LEU A 94 -36.57 -15.71 -8.60
C LEU A 94 -35.21 -16.30 -8.23
N LEU A 95 -35.09 -17.64 -8.23
CA LEU A 95 -33.79 -18.32 -8.13
C LEU A 95 -33.34 -18.71 -9.54
N ALA A 96 -32.31 -18.02 -10.00
CA ALA A 96 -31.62 -18.41 -11.23
C ALA A 96 -31.11 -19.86 -11.07
N LYS A 97 -31.66 -20.78 -11.86
CA LYS A 97 -31.11 -22.13 -12.01
C LYS A 97 -29.66 -21.97 -12.50
N GLY A 98 -28.71 -22.21 -11.61
CA GLY A 98 -27.29 -22.28 -11.95
C GLY A 98 -26.97 -23.55 -12.73
N THR A 99 -27.41 -23.61 -13.97
CA THR A 99 -26.86 -24.48 -15.02
C THR A 99 -26.67 -23.58 -16.22
N ALA A 100 -25.48 -23.07 -16.39
CA ALA A 100 -25.06 -22.47 -17.65
C ALA A 100 -24.90 -23.59 -18.69
N ASP A 101 -26.00 -24.10 -19.20
CA ASP A 101 -26.02 -24.70 -20.52
C ASP A 101 -25.70 -23.57 -21.50
N THR A 102 -24.43 -23.48 -21.91
CA THR A 102 -23.98 -22.53 -22.93
C THR A 102 -24.75 -22.80 -24.20
N LYS A 103 -25.69 -21.93 -24.50
CA LYS A 103 -26.43 -22.02 -25.77
C LYS A 103 -25.43 -21.77 -26.91
N PRO A 104 -25.47 -22.56 -28.00
CA PRO A 104 -24.61 -22.37 -29.18
C PRO A 104 -24.64 -20.94 -29.74
N GLU A 105 -25.75 -20.23 -29.56
CA GLU A 105 -25.94 -18.82 -29.94
C GLU A 105 -24.99 -17.84 -29.23
N GLN A 106 -24.56 -18.14 -28.00
CA GLN A 106 -23.64 -17.27 -27.26
C GLN A 106 -22.17 -17.35 -27.79
N LEU A 107 -21.77 -18.46 -28.38
CA LEU A 107 -20.45 -18.60 -29.00
C LEU A 107 -20.29 -17.75 -30.26
N GLY A 108 -21.38 -17.56 -31.04
CA GLY A 108 -21.40 -16.65 -32.18
C GLY A 108 -21.20 -15.17 -31.79
N SER A 109 -21.60 -14.79 -30.57
CA SER A 109 -21.43 -13.41 -30.07
C SER A 109 -19.98 -13.02 -29.79
N PHE A 110 -19.04 -13.97 -29.77
CA PHE A 110 -17.59 -13.68 -29.68
C PHE A 110 -16.96 -13.36 -31.05
N GLU A 111 -17.65 -13.60 -32.15
CA GLU A 111 -17.10 -13.32 -33.48
C GLU A 111 -16.86 -11.82 -33.66
N GLY A 112 -15.67 -11.46 -34.11
CA GLY A 112 -15.26 -10.07 -34.27
C GLY A 112 -15.06 -9.26 -32.98
N LEU A 113 -15.26 -9.83 -31.77
CA LEU A 113 -15.11 -9.11 -30.51
C LEU A 113 -13.70 -8.57 -30.31
N ALA A 114 -12.68 -9.39 -30.54
CA ALA A 114 -11.27 -8.94 -30.44
C ALA A 114 -10.97 -7.79 -31.42
N ALA A 115 -11.49 -7.86 -32.65
CA ALA A 115 -11.29 -6.80 -33.64
C ALA A 115 -11.98 -5.49 -33.22
N GLU A 116 -13.10 -5.56 -32.51
CA GLU A 116 -13.79 -4.39 -31.98
C GLU A 116 -13.00 -3.76 -30.83
N VAL A 117 -12.50 -4.57 -29.87
CA VAL A 117 -11.65 -4.10 -28.75
C VAL A 117 -10.39 -3.44 -29.28
N LYS A 118 -9.73 -4.00 -30.30
CA LYS A 118 -8.50 -3.47 -30.91
C LYS A 118 -8.68 -2.10 -31.56
N LYS A 119 -9.89 -1.69 -31.91
CA LYS A 119 -10.16 -0.33 -32.41
C LYS A 119 -9.91 0.74 -31.33
N THR A 120 -10.10 0.38 -30.08
CA THR A 120 -9.97 1.28 -28.93
C THR A 120 -8.66 1.06 -28.19
N VAL A 121 -8.24 -0.22 -28.05
CA VAL A 121 -7.00 -0.63 -27.37
C VAL A 121 -5.89 -0.78 -28.40
N LEU A 122 -5.13 0.28 -28.59
CA LEU A 122 -4.08 0.34 -29.60
C LEU A 122 -2.75 -0.26 -29.10
N GLY A 123 -2.02 -0.94 -29.98
CA GLY A 123 -0.67 -1.42 -29.74
C GLY A 123 -0.55 -2.63 -28.79
N GLN A 124 -1.68 -3.28 -28.47
CA GLN A 124 -1.71 -4.46 -27.59
C GLN A 124 -2.51 -5.63 -28.22
N ASP A 125 -2.40 -5.82 -29.51
CA ASP A 125 -3.23 -6.76 -30.28
C ASP A 125 -3.16 -8.20 -29.75
N ALA A 126 -1.97 -8.72 -29.49
CA ALA A 126 -1.78 -10.07 -28.95
C ALA A 126 -2.34 -10.22 -27.52
N PHE A 127 -2.20 -9.17 -26.71
CA PHE A 127 -2.77 -9.13 -25.37
C PHE A 127 -4.30 -9.16 -25.43
N VAL A 128 -4.93 -8.34 -26.27
CA VAL A 128 -6.39 -8.31 -26.47
C VAL A 128 -6.88 -9.68 -26.93
N ASP A 129 -6.22 -10.33 -27.91
CA ASP A 129 -6.58 -11.67 -28.35
C ASP A 129 -6.51 -12.68 -27.20
N SER A 130 -5.50 -12.60 -26.35
CA SER A 130 -5.34 -13.49 -25.20
C SER A 130 -6.42 -13.26 -24.13
N VAL A 131 -6.77 -11.98 -23.84
CA VAL A 131 -7.84 -11.62 -22.88
C VAL A 131 -9.20 -12.11 -23.40
N VAL A 132 -9.53 -11.85 -24.65
CA VAL A 132 -10.80 -12.32 -25.25
C VAL A 132 -10.89 -13.84 -25.25
N ARG A 133 -9.78 -14.54 -25.51
CA ARG A 133 -9.71 -16.01 -25.41
C ARG A 133 -9.95 -16.49 -23.99
N ALA A 134 -9.31 -15.86 -23.01
CA ALA A 134 -9.47 -16.19 -21.60
C ALA A 134 -10.91 -15.99 -21.11
N MET A 135 -11.56 -14.90 -21.53
CA MET A 135 -12.96 -14.61 -21.22
C MET A 135 -13.93 -15.57 -21.92
N ARG A 136 -13.58 -16.05 -23.11
CA ARG A 136 -14.37 -17.03 -23.87
C ARG A 136 -14.29 -18.45 -23.31
N ARG A 137 -13.21 -18.80 -22.62
CA ARG A 137 -12.94 -20.17 -22.14
C ARG A 137 -14.12 -20.82 -21.41
N PRO A 138 -14.80 -20.16 -20.43
CA PRO A 138 -15.95 -20.76 -19.72
C PRO A 138 -17.13 -21.07 -20.62
N PHE A 139 -17.33 -20.30 -21.67
CA PHE A 139 -18.42 -20.53 -22.63
C PHE A 139 -18.19 -21.76 -23.54
N VAL A 140 -16.90 -22.19 -23.65
CA VAL A 140 -16.55 -23.38 -24.43
C VAL A 140 -16.48 -24.64 -23.56
N LEU A 141 -15.88 -24.51 -22.35
CA LEU A 141 -15.62 -25.64 -21.47
C LEU A 141 -16.74 -25.88 -20.45
N GLY A 142 -17.65 -24.91 -20.29
CA GLY A 142 -18.61 -24.91 -19.19
C GLY A 142 -17.97 -24.50 -17.85
N THR A 143 -18.81 -24.34 -16.83
CA THR A 143 -18.41 -24.05 -15.46
C THR A 143 -19.11 -24.98 -14.49
N GLU A 144 -18.40 -25.47 -13.48
CA GLU A 144 -18.98 -26.37 -12.48
C GLU A 144 -19.52 -25.56 -11.28
N GLY A 145 -20.84 -25.48 -11.17
CA GLY A 145 -21.52 -24.90 -10.00
C GLY A 145 -21.07 -23.45 -9.67
N ALA A 146 -20.73 -23.20 -8.40
CA ALA A 146 -20.29 -21.89 -7.90
C ALA A 146 -18.77 -21.67 -8.04
N ALA A 147 -18.03 -22.58 -8.69
CA ALA A 147 -16.60 -22.43 -8.93
C ALA A 147 -16.29 -21.19 -9.78
N ALA A 148 -15.03 -20.73 -9.74
CA ALA A 148 -14.59 -19.62 -10.59
C ALA A 148 -14.77 -19.97 -12.07
N ARG A 149 -15.33 -19.05 -12.86
CA ARG A 149 -15.44 -19.23 -14.32
C ARG A 149 -14.09 -19.42 -14.98
N ASN A 150 -13.14 -18.57 -14.61
CA ASN A 150 -11.75 -18.68 -15.00
C ASN A 150 -10.86 -17.92 -14.00
N VAL A 151 -9.65 -18.39 -13.80
CA VAL A 151 -8.60 -17.70 -13.07
C VAL A 151 -7.60 -17.19 -14.09
N ILE A 152 -7.43 -15.87 -14.19
CA ILE A 152 -6.67 -15.22 -15.24
C ILE A 152 -5.57 -14.38 -14.62
N LEU A 153 -4.34 -14.51 -15.12
CA LEU A 153 -3.22 -13.61 -14.80
C LEU A 153 -3.02 -12.61 -15.93
N LEU A 154 -3.16 -11.32 -15.61
CA LEU A 154 -2.79 -10.22 -16.51
C LEU A 154 -1.48 -9.59 -16.03
N TRP A 155 -0.40 -9.73 -16.78
CA TRP A 155 0.90 -9.24 -16.35
C TRP A 155 1.61 -8.40 -17.40
N GLY A 156 2.54 -7.56 -16.95
CA GLY A 156 3.35 -6.68 -17.77
C GLY A 156 3.68 -5.35 -17.10
N ALA A 157 4.41 -4.49 -17.79
CA ALA A 157 4.84 -3.21 -17.27
C ALA A 157 3.64 -2.30 -16.89
N PRO A 158 3.82 -1.38 -15.93
CA PRO A 158 2.80 -0.37 -15.60
C PRO A 158 2.43 0.46 -16.83
N GLY A 159 1.20 0.96 -16.87
CA GLY A 159 0.73 1.87 -17.92
C GLY A 159 0.67 1.27 -19.34
N THR A 160 0.79 -0.08 -19.50
CA THR A 160 0.64 -0.74 -20.80
C THR A 160 -0.81 -1.01 -21.21
N GLY A 161 -1.78 -0.50 -20.46
CA GLY A 161 -3.20 -0.56 -20.81
C GLY A 161 -3.93 -1.83 -20.37
N ARG A 162 -3.39 -2.61 -19.40
CA ARG A 162 -4.01 -3.84 -18.89
C ARG A 162 -5.44 -3.64 -18.39
N HIS A 163 -5.65 -2.66 -17.52
CA HIS A 163 -6.97 -2.32 -16.96
C HIS A 163 -7.93 -1.83 -18.05
N PHE A 164 -7.43 -0.96 -18.92
CA PHE A 164 -8.21 -0.39 -20.01
C PHE A 164 -8.69 -1.48 -20.98
N ALA A 165 -7.81 -2.41 -21.37
CA ALA A 165 -8.15 -3.50 -22.25
C ALA A 165 -9.17 -4.46 -21.63
N LEU A 166 -9.04 -4.76 -20.32
CA LEU A 166 -10.00 -5.57 -19.59
C LEU A 166 -11.37 -4.87 -19.51
N ALA A 167 -11.38 -3.59 -19.14
CA ALA A 167 -12.60 -2.79 -19.02
C ALA A 167 -13.33 -2.68 -20.37
N GLU A 168 -12.60 -2.43 -21.45
CA GLU A 168 -13.19 -2.33 -22.79
C GLU A 168 -13.71 -3.69 -23.28
N THR A 169 -12.98 -4.78 -22.98
CA THR A 169 -13.48 -6.14 -23.27
C THR A 169 -14.76 -6.44 -22.50
N ALA A 170 -14.82 -6.12 -21.19
CA ALA A 170 -16.01 -6.31 -20.37
C ALA A 170 -17.19 -5.47 -20.88
N ARG A 171 -16.96 -4.21 -21.26
CA ARG A 171 -17.98 -3.32 -21.83
C ARG A 171 -18.59 -3.89 -23.11
N ILE A 172 -17.76 -4.34 -24.04
CA ILE A 172 -18.24 -4.91 -25.31
C ILE A 172 -18.95 -6.25 -25.06
N MET A 173 -18.43 -7.10 -24.16
CA MET A 173 -19.08 -8.35 -23.78
C MET A 173 -20.45 -8.11 -23.13
N ALA A 174 -20.60 -7.12 -22.26
CA ALA A 174 -21.86 -6.74 -21.66
C ALA A 174 -22.86 -6.20 -22.72
N ALA A 175 -22.38 -5.36 -23.64
CA ALA A 175 -23.21 -4.86 -24.75
C ALA A 175 -23.72 -5.98 -25.68
N ARG A 176 -22.95 -7.08 -25.79
CA ARG A 176 -23.35 -8.27 -26.56
C ARG A 176 -24.13 -9.32 -25.75
N GLY A 177 -24.46 -9.03 -24.48
CA GLY A 177 -25.18 -9.93 -23.59
C GLY A 177 -24.41 -11.17 -23.14
N LEU A 178 -23.05 -11.14 -23.25
CA LEU A 178 -22.14 -12.19 -22.78
C LEU A 178 -21.84 -12.06 -21.27
N LEU A 179 -21.94 -10.85 -20.73
CA LEU A 179 -21.88 -10.54 -19.30
C LEU A 179 -23.17 -9.80 -18.90
N GLN A 180 -23.58 -9.94 -17.64
CA GLN A 180 -24.72 -9.22 -17.09
C GLN A 180 -24.43 -7.73 -16.90
N SER A 181 -23.16 -7.39 -16.63
CA SER A 181 -22.70 -6.03 -16.41
C SER A 181 -21.22 -5.89 -16.78
N ASP A 182 -20.84 -4.69 -17.20
CA ASP A 182 -19.44 -4.29 -17.43
C ASP A 182 -18.72 -3.91 -16.13
N ARG A 183 -19.42 -3.87 -14.99
CA ARG A 183 -18.85 -3.52 -13.69
C ARG A 183 -17.90 -4.60 -13.21
N MET A 184 -16.75 -4.14 -12.72
CA MET A 184 -15.72 -4.99 -12.11
C MET A 184 -15.58 -4.62 -10.64
N ALA A 185 -15.49 -5.61 -9.76
CA ALA A 185 -15.09 -5.40 -8.37
C ALA A 185 -13.57 -5.45 -8.30
N VAL A 186 -12.93 -4.40 -7.79
CA VAL A 186 -11.48 -4.31 -7.66
C VAL A 186 -11.10 -4.34 -6.19
N MET A 187 -10.20 -5.24 -5.82
CA MET A 187 -9.61 -5.36 -4.49
C MET A 187 -8.12 -5.05 -4.56
N ASP A 188 -7.71 -4.00 -3.88
CA ASP A 188 -6.30 -3.69 -3.65
C ASP A 188 -5.81 -4.48 -2.43
N LEU A 189 -5.05 -5.54 -2.68
CA LEU A 189 -4.56 -6.43 -1.64
C LEU A 189 -3.46 -5.81 -0.77
N ALA A 190 -2.86 -4.69 -1.19
CA ALA A 190 -1.91 -3.94 -0.36
C ALA A 190 -2.56 -3.32 0.89
N LEU A 191 -3.90 -3.22 0.94
CA LEU A 191 -4.63 -2.74 2.11
C LEU A 191 -4.66 -3.76 3.26
N TYR A 192 -4.20 -5.01 3.03
CA TYR A 192 -4.26 -6.10 4.00
C TYR A 192 -2.87 -6.70 4.28
N PRO A 193 -1.89 -5.91 4.75
CA PRO A 193 -0.53 -6.40 4.99
C PRO A 193 -0.39 -7.24 6.26
N ASP A 194 -1.30 -7.05 7.24
CA ASP A 194 -1.22 -7.61 8.57
C ASP A 194 -2.35 -8.60 8.86
N PRO A 195 -2.11 -9.64 9.70
CA PRO A 195 -3.15 -10.60 10.07
C PRO A 195 -4.35 -9.95 10.79
N GLY A 196 -4.16 -8.79 11.43
CA GLY A 196 -5.23 -8.03 12.09
C GLY A 196 -6.29 -7.48 11.14
N ALA A 197 -6.00 -7.41 9.84
CA ALA A 197 -6.94 -6.95 8.81
C ALA A 197 -7.93 -8.05 8.34
N GLU A 198 -7.95 -9.24 8.96
CA GLU A 198 -8.77 -10.38 8.50
C GLU A 198 -10.26 -10.04 8.34
N LYS A 199 -10.85 -9.34 9.30
CA LYS A 199 -12.27 -8.97 9.24
C LYS A 199 -12.58 -8.05 8.06
N LEU A 200 -11.72 -7.07 7.82
CA LEU A 200 -11.85 -6.13 6.71
C LEU A 200 -11.66 -6.87 5.37
N PHE A 201 -10.61 -7.69 5.26
CA PHE A 201 -10.35 -8.50 4.07
C PHE A 201 -11.53 -9.41 3.73
N LEU A 202 -12.09 -10.14 4.71
CA LEU A 202 -13.22 -11.04 4.49
C LEU A 202 -14.49 -10.28 4.09
N GLN A 203 -14.73 -9.11 4.69
CA GLN A 203 -15.85 -8.25 4.34
C GLN A 203 -15.77 -7.77 2.89
N ASP A 204 -14.61 -7.24 2.50
CA ASP A 204 -14.38 -6.71 1.16
C ASP A 204 -14.38 -7.84 0.10
N LEU A 205 -13.80 -8.99 0.43
CA LEU A 205 -13.85 -10.17 -0.44
C LEU A 205 -15.28 -10.67 -0.64
N TYR A 206 -16.05 -10.76 0.44
CA TYR A 206 -17.44 -11.17 0.38
C TYR A 206 -18.26 -10.20 -0.48
N ALA A 207 -18.10 -8.90 -0.26
CA ALA A 207 -18.76 -7.86 -1.05
C ALA A 207 -18.37 -7.92 -2.54
N ALA A 208 -17.08 -8.13 -2.85
CA ALA A 208 -16.60 -8.25 -4.22
C ALA A 208 -17.16 -9.47 -4.95
N LEU A 209 -17.22 -10.63 -4.27
CA LEU A 209 -17.78 -11.86 -4.83
C LEU A 209 -19.30 -11.81 -5.02
N HIS A 210 -20.03 -11.02 -4.23
CA HIS A 210 -21.48 -10.84 -4.33
C HIS A 210 -21.89 -9.58 -5.09
N ALA A 211 -20.92 -8.79 -5.59
CA ALA A 211 -21.20 -7.63 -6.44
C ALA A 211 -21.95 -8.05 -7.74
N PRO A 212 -22.76 -7.17 -8.35
CA PRO A 212 -23.54 -7.50 -9.53
C PRO A 212 -22.70 -7.82 -10.78
N GLY A 213 -21.44 -7.36 -10.84
CA GLY A 213 -20.52 -7.70 -11.93
C GLY A 213 -19.98 -9.13 -11.84
N GLU A 214 -19.58 -9.71 -12.96
CA GLU A 214 -19.07 -11.09 -13.04
C GLU A 214 -17.54 -11.17 -12.96
N ILE A 215 -16.85 -10.03 -12.78
CA ILE A 215 -15.40 -9.92 -12.78
C ILE A 215 -14.93 -9.38 -11.43
N VAL A 216 -14.01 -10.10 -10.78
CA VAL A 216 -13.29 -9.65 -9.59
C VAL A 216 -11.81 -9.54 -9.93
N VAL A 217 -11.25 -8.37 -9.68
CA VAL A 217 -9.84 -8.02 -9.95
C VAL A 217 -9.08 -7.91 -8.64
N PHE A 218 -7.93 -8.56 -8.57
CA PHE A 218 -7.02 -8.51 -7.43
C PHE A 218 -5.71 -7.83 -7.85
N GLU A 219 -5.34 -6.78 -7.12
CA GLU A 219 -4.13 -5.98 -7.36
C GLU A 219 -3.17 -6.06 -6.18
N HIS A 220 -1.89 -5.79 -6.42
CA HIS A 220 -0.83 -5.67 -5.41
C HIS A 220 -0.75 -6.84 -4.41
N TYR A 221 -0.99 -8.06 -4.90
CA TYR A 221 -0.95 -9.27 -4.06
C TYR A 221 0.41 -9.49 -3.40
N GLU A 222 1.48 -8.90 -3.93
CA GLU A 222 2.83 -8.97 -3.40
C GLU A 222 2.93 -8.44 -1.96
N ASN A 223 2.09 -7.45 -1.62
CA ASN A 223 2.07 -6.76 -0.32
C ASN A 223 1.00 -7.31 0.64
N CYS A 224 0.27 -8.35 0.25
CA CYS A 224 -0.81 -8.95 1.03
C CYS A 224 -0.26 -9.97 2.05
N HIS A 225 -0.92 -10.07 3.21
CA HIS A 225 -0.59 -11.09 4.20
C HIS A 225 -0.76 -12.51 3.65
N PRO A 226 0.21 -13.44 3.86
CA PRO A 226 0.17 -14.79 3.29
C PRO A 226 -1.07 -15.61 3.66
N GLY A 227 -1.65 -15.39 4.84
CA GLY A 227 -2.89 -16.03 5.27
C GLY A 227 -4.08 -15.72 4.36
N PHE A 228 -4.19 -14.49 3.87
CA PHE A 228 -5.25 -14.06 2.96
C PHE A 228 -5.01 -14.55 1.53
N LEU A 229 -3.76 -14.57 1.09
CA LEU A 229 -3.40 -15.20 -0.19
C LEU A 229 -3.77 -16.68 -0.23
N ARG A 230 -3.70 -17.38 0.91
CA ARG A 230 -4.14 -18.78 1.03
C ARG A 230 -5.66 -18.92 0.81
N ILE A 231 -6.47 -17.97 1.32
CA ILE A 231 -7.92 -17.96 1.09
C ILE A 231 -8.20 -17.79 -0.41
N LEU A 232 -7.53 -16.85 -1.07
CA LEU A 232 -7.67 -16.65 -2.53
C LEU A 232 -7.18 -17.86 -3.33
N SER A 233 -6.11 -18.52 -2.87
CA SER A 233 -5.63 -19.77 -3.47
C SER A 233 -6.66 -20.89 -3.35
N ASP A 234 -7.29 -21.04 -2.18
CA ASP A 234 -8.33 -22.07 -1.98
C ASP A 234 -9.57 -21.80 -2.84
N LEU A 235 -9.96 -20.54 -3.02
CA LEU A 235 -11.03 -20.16 -3.95
C LEU A 235 -10.72 -20.57 -5.38
N ALA A 236 -9.49 -20.34 -5.84
CA ALA A 236 -9.08 -20.64 -7.22
C ALA A 236 -8.89 -22.15 -7.46
N VAL A 237 -8.29 -22.86 -6.48
CA VAL A 237 -7.91 -24.29 -6.63
C VAL A 237 -9.03 -25.24 -6.25
N LYS A 238 -9.73 -24.96 -5.13
CA LYS A 238 -10.73 -25.84 -4.54
C LYS A 238 -12.18 -25.40 -4.83
N GLY A 239 -12.36 -24.24 -5.49
CA GLY A 239 -13.67 -23.65 -5.73
C GLY A 239 -14.38 -23.16 -4.46
N SER A 240 -13.73 -23.22 -3.28
CA SER A 240 -14.25 -22.66 -2.04
C SER A 240 -13.14 -22.57 -0.98
N ALA A 241 -13.20 -21.53 -0.14
CA ALA A 241 -12.28 -21.32 0.98
C ALA A 241 -13.01 -21.46 2.32
N PRO A 242 -12.50 -22.26 3.28
CA PRO A 242 -13.04 -22.28 4.63
C PRO A 242 -12.67 -20.99 5.36
N LEU A 243 -13.57 -20.50 6.22
CA LEU A 243 -13.34 -19.36 7.08
C LEU A 243 -12.86 -19.80 8.46
N SER A 244 -12.06 -18.96 9.12
CA SER A 244 -11.56 -19.19 10.48
C SER A 244 -12.67 -19.21 11.54
N SER A 245 -13.75 -18.46 11.29
CA SER A 245 -14.97 -18.35 12.12
C SER A 245 -16.22 -18.51 11.28
N ARG A 246 -17.37 -18.61 11.96
CA ARG A 246 -18.68 -18.57 11.32
C ARG A 246 -19.20 -17.14 11.29
N TYR A 247 -19.77 -16.73 10.16
CA TYR A 247 -20.28 -15.39 9.97
C TYR A 247 -21.76 -15.44 9.60
N LEU A 248 -22.52 -14.45 10.07
CA LEU A 248 -23.88 -14.16 9.64
C LEU A 248 -23.83 -12.96 8.69
N VAL A 249 -24.59 -13.05 7.61
CA VAL A 249 -24.78 -11.92 6.71
C VAL A 249 -25.98 -11.13 7.18
N ASN A 250 -25.78 -9.86 7.57
CA ASN A 250 -26.89 -8.98 7.94
C ASN A 250 -27.65 -8.49 6.70
N LYS A 251 -28.76 -7.76 6.90
CA LYS A 251 -29.57 -7.21 5.81
C LYS A 251 -28.83 -6.24 4.88
N GLU A 252 -27.72 -5.72 5.33
CA GLU A 252 -26.85 -4.79 4.60
C GLU A 252 -25.71 -5.51 3.85
N GLY A 253 -25.66 -6.85 3.90
CA GLY A 253 -24.60 -7.64 3.28
C GLY A 253 -23.29 -7.69 4.06
N ILE A 254 -23.30 -7.26 5.34
CA ILE A 254 -22.11 -7.21 6.19
C ILE A 254 -21.94 -8.55 6.91
N LEU A 255 -20.71 -9.08 6.92
CA LEU A 255 -20.33 -10.27 7.65
C LEU A 255 -20.16 -9.94 9.15
N VAL A 256 -21.01 -10.53 10.00
CA VAL A 256 -20.93 -10.41 11.45
C VAL A 256 -20.55 -11.76 12.03
N GLU A 257 -19.52 -11.81 12.84
CA GLU A 257 -19.05 -13.06 13.46
C GLU A 257 -20.13 -13.66 14.36
N ALA A 258 -20.51 -14.89 14.08
CA ALA A 258 -21.60 -15.58 14.78
C ALA A 258 -21.16 -16.18 16.15
N GLY A 259 -19.87 -16.14 16.48
CA GLY A 259 -19.30 -16.75 17.67
C GLY A 259 -19.55 -18.27 17.72
N THR A 260 -19.85 -18.79 18.90
CA THR A 260 -20.13 -20.22 19.12
C THR A 260 -21.59 -20.60 18.85
N ALA A 261 -22.45 -19.66 18.49
CA ALA A 261 -23.86 -19.91 18.25
C ALA A 261 -24.07 -20.68 16.93
N LEU A 262 -24.83 -21.77 17.00
CA LEU A 262 -25.36 -22.47 15.84
C LEU A 262 -26.53 -21.67 15.28
N ALA A 263 -26.23 -20.61 14.52
CA ALA A 263 -27.27 -19.81 13.89
C ALA A 263 -27.59 -20.37 12.48
N PRO A 264 -28.87 -20.54 12.13
CA PRO A 264 -29.25 -20.90 10.77
C PRO A 264 -28.77 -19.83 9.80
N GLY A 265 -28.17 -20.24 8.68
CA GLY A 265 -27.66 -19.31 7.68
C GLY A 265 -26.23 -18.80 7.95
N ALA A 266 -25.53 -19.36 8.94
CA ALA A 266 -24.12 -19.01 9.18
C ALA A 266 -23.23 -19.50 8.04
N VAL A 267 -22.46 -18.57 7.44
CA VAL A 267 -21.47 -18.81 6.40
C VAL A 267 -20.17 -19.26 7.05
N SER A 268 -19.70 -20.46 6.74
CA SER A 268 -18.40 -21.02 7.18
C SER A 268 -17.44 -21.23 6.03
N ARG A 269 -17.85 -20.97 4.81
CA ARG A 269 -17.06 -21.08 3.57
C ARG A 269 -17.49 -19.97 2.62
N ILE A 270 -16.56 -19.48 1.84
CA ILE A 270 -16.82 -18.56 0.73
C ILE A 270 -16.49 -19.30 -0.56
N ASP A 271 -17.30 -19.12 -1.59
CA ASP A 271 -17.05 -19.60 -2.95
C ASP A 271 -16.95 -18.43 -3.95
N PRO A 272 -16.39 -18.66 -5.15
CA PRO A 272 -16.23 -17.61 -6.16
C PRO A 272 -17.53 -17.10 -6.79
N CYS A 273 -18.69 -17.65 -6.43
CA CYS A 273 -20.00 -17.27 -6.98
C CYS A 273 -20.05 -17.25 -8.53
N GLY A 274 -19.30 -18.13 -9.20
CA GLY A 274 -19.22 -18.16 -10.66
C GLY A 274 -18.58 -16.92 -11.30
N LYS A 275 -17.70 -16.21 -10.59
CA LYS A 275 -16.99 -15.03 -11.08
C LYS A 275 -15.71 -15.40 -11.85
N TYR A 276 -15.24 -14.47 -12.69
CA TYR A 276 -13.87 -14.45 -13.16
C TYR A 276 -12.98 -13.89 -12.06
N LEU A 277 -11.91 -14.59 -11.69
CA LEU A 277 -10.88 -14.13 -10.75
C LEU A 277 -9.66 -13.68 -11.53
N ILE A 278 -9.41 -12.38 -11.57
CA ILE A 278 -8.38 -11.79 -12.41
C ILE A 278 -7.29 -11.17 -11.51
N PHE A 279 -6.06 -11.64 -11.68
CA PHE A 279 -4.90 -11.16 -10.91
C PHE A 279 -4.05 -10.27 -11.79
N PHE A 280 -3.75 -9.07 -11.29
CA PHE A 280 -2.81 -8.16 -11.94
C PHE A 280 -1.43 -8.31 -11.33
N SER A 281 -0.39 -8.40 -12.18
CA SER A 281 0.99 -8.49 -11.75
C SER A 281 1.91 -7.66 -12.64
N ARG A 282 3.01 -7.19 -12.06
CA ARG A 282 4.13 -6.62 -12.82
C ARG A 282 5.09 -7.72 -13.29
N LYS A 283 5.07 -8.86 -12.63
CA LYS A 283 5.94 -10.03 -12.86
C LYS A 283 5.13 -11.18 -13.43
N GLY A 284 5.79 -12.09 -14.11
CA GLY A 284 5.16 -13.24 -14.75
C GLY A 284 4.72 -14.34 -13.78
N ARG A 285 4.45 -15.51 -14.36
CA ARG A 285 3.90 -16.70 -13.67
C ARG A 285 4.78 -17.20 -12.50
N GLU A 286 6.09 -17.00 -12.57
CA GLU A 286 7.04 -17.42 -11.53
C GLU A 286 6.82 -16.68 -10.22
N ALA A 287 6.61 -15.37 -10.28
CA ALA A 287 6.33 -14.56 -9.09
C ALA A 287 5.01 -14.93 -8.38
N LEU A 288 4.03 -15.43 -9.16
CA LEU A 288 2.81 -16.00 -8.58
C LEU A 288 3.12 -17.29 -7.81
N ALA A 289 4.02 -18.14 -8.34
CA ALA A 289 4.40 -19.39 -7.67
C ALA A 289 5.05 -19.14 -6.31
N ASP A 290 5.86 -18.10 -6.21
CA ASP A 290 6.54 -17.73 -4.96
C ASP A 290 5.57 -17.29 -3.86
N LYS A 291 4.47 -16.63 -4.21
CA LYS A 291 3.49 -16.09 -3.26
C LYS A 291 2.34 -17.05 -2.97
N PHE A 292 1.79 -17.70 -3.99
CA PHE A 292 0.61 -18.56 -3.89
C PHE A 292 0.91 -20.06 -3.91
N GLY A 293 2.11 -20.43 -4.35
CA GLY A 293 2.52 -21.83 -4.52
C GLY A 293 2.12 -22.46 -5.86
N ALA A 294 2.72 -23.62 -6.16
CA ALA A 294 2.57 -24.32 -7.44
C ALA A 294 1.14 -24.75 -7.77
N SER A 295 0.33 -25.10 -6.74
CA SER A 295 -1.07 -25.51 -6.94
C SER A 295 -1.93 -24.40 -7.49
N PHE A 296 -1.74 -23.17 -7.03
CA PHE A 296 -2.44 -22.01 -7.55
C PHE A 296 -2.06 -21.72 -9.01
N VAL A 297 -0.76 -21.77 -9.30
CA VAL A 297 -0.27 -21.55 -10.69
C VAL A 297 -0.84 -22.59 -11.65
N ALA A 298 -1.05 -23.82 -11.19
CA ALA A 298 -1.71 -24.87 -12.00
C ALA A 298 -3.20 -24.58 -12.24
N ALA A 299 -3.87 -23.88 -11.29
CA ALA A 299 -5.28 -23.49 -11.41
C ALA A 299 -5.48 -22.24 -12.29
N VAL A 300 -4.41 -21.47 -12.59
CA VAL A 300 -4.50 -20.35 -13.53
C VAL A 300 -4.77 -20.86 -14.93
N GLY A 301 -6.00 -20.59 -15.41
CA GLY A 301 -6.46 -21.06 -16.71
C GLY A 301 -5.82 -20.35 -17.89
N ASP A 302 -5.58 -19.04 -17.76
CA ASP A 302 -4.98 -18.23 -18.82
C ASP A 302 -3.99 -17.19 -18.25
N VAL A 303 -2.92 -16.97 -19.03
CA VAL A 303 -1.91 -15.95 -18.75
C VAL A 303 -1.83 -15.00 -19.94
N CYS A 304 -2.14 -13.72 -19.70
CA CYS A 304 -2.13 -12.69 -20.72
C CYS A 304 -1.02 -11.68 -20.41
N GLN A 305 -0.12 -11.47 -21.36
CA GLN A 305 1.03 -10.58 -21.24
C GLN A 305 0.90 -9.39 -22.16
N THR A 306 1.10 -8.16 -21.63
CA THR A 306 1.26 -6.98 -22.47
C THR A 306 2.67 -6.86 -23.00
N ALA A 307 2.81 -6.28 -24.19
CA ALA A 307 4.10 -5.95 -24.78
C ALA A 307 4.44 -4.46 -24.53
N PRO A 308 5.73 -4.08 -24.55
CA PRO A 308 6.11 -2.68 -24.65
C PRO A 308 5.51 -2.05 -25.91
N PHE A 309 5.12 -0.78 -25.83
CA PHE A 309 4.60 -0.07 -26.98
C PHE A 309 5.68 0.18 -28.03
N THR A 310 5.34 -0.03 -29.31
CA THR A 310 6.18 0.40 -30.42
C THR A 310 6.04 1.92 -30.65
N PRO A 311 7.02 2.58 -31.28
CA PRO A 311 6.92 4.00 -31.63
C PRO A 311 5.65 4.35 -32.42
N GLU A 312 5.25 3.46 -33.34
CA GLU A 312 4.03 3.63 -34.15
C GLU A 312 2.76 3.56 -33.28
N ALA A 313 2.74 2.61 -32.32
CA ALA A 313 1.63 2.49 -31.37
C ALA A 313 1.54 3.72 -30.46
N LEU A 314 2.68 4.25 -30.00
CA LEU A 314 2.71 5.49 -29.20
C LEU A 314 2.22 6.69 -29.99
N ALA A 315 2.62 6.83 -31.24
CA ALA A 315 2.14 7.91 -32.11
C ALA A 315 0.61 7.81 -32.34
N ALA A 316 0.09 6.58 -32.52
CA ALA A 316 -1.34 6.35 -32.66
C ALA A 316 -2.12 6.67 -31.37
N LEU A 317 -1.59 6.25 -30.21
CA LEU A 317 -2.15 6.57 -28.90
C LEU A 317 -2.15 8.08 -28.63
N ALA A 318 -1.03 8.76 -28.92
CA ALA A 318 -0.94 10.21 -28.79
C ALA A 318 -1.96 10.94 -29.69
N ALA A 319 -2.13 10.48 -30.94
CA ALA A 319 -3.13 11.01 -31.85
C ALA A 319 -4.56 10.81 -31.30
N GLN A 320 -4.86 9.64 -30.76
CA GLN A 320 -6.15 9.34 -30.14
C GLN A 320 -6.42 10.26 -28.93
N GLN A 321 -5.44 10.43 -28.03
CA GLN A 321 -5.56 11.31 -26.87
C GLN A 321 -5.73 12.79 -27.28
N LEU A 322 -4.98 13.26 -28.27
CA LEU A 322 -5.12 14.62 -28.79
C LEU A 322 -6.48 14.85 -29.46
N ASN A 323 -7.05 13.87 -30.15
CA ASN A 323 -8.39 13.97 -30.72
C ASN A 323 -9.46 14.05 -29.62
N ALA A 324 -9.34 13.25 -28.57
CA ALA A 324 -10.21 13.31 -27.39
C ALA A 324 -10.08 14.67 -26.68
N LEU A 325 -8.85 15.18 -26.55
CA LEU A 325 -8.58 16.51 -26.02
C LEU A 325 -9.23 17.60 -26.88
N ALA A 326 -9.10 17.54 -28.20
CA ALA A 326 -9.70 18.51 -29.11
C ALA A 326 -11.23 18.55 -28.99
N GLN A 327 -11.88 17.39 -28.91
CA GLN A 327 -13.32 17.30 -28.67
C GLN A 327 -13.72 17.92 -27.32
N ARG A 328 -12.94 17.64 -26.26
CA ARG A 328 -13.17 18.18 -24.92
C ARG A 328 -12.97 19.69 -24.86
N VAL A 329 -11.93 20.23 -25.50
CA VAL A 329 -11.66 21.66 -25.63
C VAL A 329 -12.81 22.35 -26.36
N ASN A 330 -13.26 21.77 -27.47
CA ASN A 330 -14.39 22.30 -28.21
C ASN A 330 -15.68 22.33 -27.38
N SER A 331 -16.04 21.18 -26.76
CA SER A 331 -17.30 21.05 -26.01
C SER A 331 -17.34 21.89 -24.72
N ARG A 332 -16.19 22.06 -24.05
CA ARG A 332 -16.13 22.72 -22.73
C ARG A 332 -15.69 24.18 -22.79
N LEU A 333 -14.75 24.51 -23.69
CA LEU A 333 -14.15 25.84 -23.78
C LEU A 333 -14.64 26.61 -25.02
N GLY A 334 -15.32 25.95 -25.96
CA GLY A 334 -15.79 26.58 -27.20
C GLY A 334 -14.66 26.94 -28.20
N LEU A 335 -13.47 26.35 -28.00
CA LEU A 335 -12.29 26.60 -28.83
C LEU A 335 -12.01 25.42 -29.75
N THR A 336 -11.50 25.68 -30.95
CA THR A 336 -11.02 24.62 -31.85
C THR A 336 -9.54 24.42 -31.64
N LEU A 337 -9.12 23.19 -31.26
CA LEU A 337 -7.72 22.85 -31.04
C LEU A 337 -7.08 22.35 -32.33
N ALA A 338 -6.01 23.03 -32.79
CA ALA A 338 -5.16 22.59 -33.89
C ALA A 338 -3.81 22.14 -33.34
N ALA A 339 -3.48 20.84 -33.53
CA ALA A 339 -2.22 20.26 -33.10
C ALA A 339 -1.58 19.50 -34.27
N GLY A 340 -0.34 19.84 -34.61
CA GLY A 340 0.44 19.23 -35.69
C GLY A 340 1.13 17.91 -35.25
N ALA A 341 1.89 17.33 -36.20
CA ALA A 341 2.67 16.12 -35.96
C ALA A 341 3.69 16.31 -34.82
N GLU A 342 4.32 17.47 -34.73
CA GLU A 342 5.28 17.83 -33.67
C GLU A 342 4.67 17.76 -32.26
N VAL A 343 3.43 18.20 -32.09
CA VAL A 343 2.71 18.11 -30.81
C VAL A 343 2.36 16.67 -30.49
N ARG A 344 1.94 15.90 -31.48
CA ARG A 344 1.71 14.45 -31.32
C ARG A 344 2.98 13.73 -30.85
N ASP A 345 4.12 14.04 -31.48
CA ASP A 345 5.40 13.41 -31.14
C ASP A 345 5.88 13.86 -29.75
N TYR A 346 5.64 15.14 -29.39
CA TYR A 346 5.88 15.64 -28.04
C TYR A 346 5.05 14.87 -26.99
N VAL A 347 3.76 14.65 -27.24
CA VAL A 347 2.89 13.86 -26.34
C VAL A 347 3.34 12.41 -26.28
N ALA A 348 3.73 11.79 -27.41
CA ALA A 348 4.19 10.41 -27.46
C ALA A 348 5.43 10.17 -26.59
N VAL A 349 6.36 11.13 -26.53
CA VAL A 349 7.58 11.06 -25.70
C VAL A 349 7.25 11.08 -24.19
N GLN A 350 6.06 11.53 -23.77
CA GLN A 350 5.64 11.50 -22.37
C GLN A 350 5.34 10.08 -21.83
N CYS A 351 5.38 9.05 -22.70
CA CYS A 351 5.32 7.65 -22.30
C CYS A 351 6.64 7.26 -21.63
N SER A 352 6.65 7.24 -20.31
CA SER A 352 7.80 6.74 -19.53
C SER A 352 7.68 5.25 -19.26
N LYS A 353 8.81 4.59 -18.91
CA LYS A 353 8.80 3.19 -18.47
C LYS A 353 7.91 2.95 -17.23
N GLU A 354 7.71 3.97 -16.43
CA GLU A 354 6.99 3.90 -15.15
C GLU A 354 5.51 4.22 -15.27
N LYS A 355 5.16 5.25 -16.07
CA LYS A 355 3.78 5.67 -16.29
C LYS A 355 3.14 5.05 -17.52
N GLY A 356 3.93 4.56 -18.45
CA GLY A 356 3.42 4.03 -19.72
C GLY A 356 2.52 5.04 -20.43
N ALA A 357 1.40 4.59 -20.99
CA ALA A 357 0.43 5.42 -21.68
C ALA A 357 -0.31 6.44 -20.78
N GLU A 358 -0.27 6.28 -19.45
CA GLU A 358 -0.84 7.27 -18.52
C GLU A 358 -0.14 8.62 -18.65
N GLY A 359 1.17 8.63 -18.96
CA GLY A 359 1.91 9.87 -19.21
C GLY A 359 1.35 10.70 -20.36
N LEU A 360 0.79 10.06 -21.40
CA LEU A 360 0.12 10.77 -22.50
C LEU A 360 -1.18 11.45 -22.03
N ALA A 361 -1.96 10.71 -21.23
CA ALA A 361 -3.21 11.23 -20.68
C ALA A 361 -2.94 12.41 -19.70
N ASP A 362 -1.94 12.28 -18.82
CA ASP A 362 -1.49 13.34 -17.92
C ASP A 362 -1.08 14.61 -18.70
N CYS A 363 -0.32 14.44 -19.80
CA CYS A 363 0.08 15.56 -20.65
C CYS A 363 -1.14 16.27 -21.26
N CYS A 364 -2.08 15.48 -21.81
CA CYS A 364 -3.32 16.04 -22.38
C CYS A 364 -4.18 16.74 -21.31
N GLU A 365 -4.23 16.22 -20.08
CA GLU A 365 -4.93 16.85 -18.97
C GLU A 365 -4.27 18.18 -18.58
N ARG A 366 -2.94 18.25 -18.54
CA ARG A 366 -2.20 19.50 -18.30
C ARG A 366 -2.46 20.53 -19.39
N ILE A 367 -2.49 20.12 -20.66
CA ILE A 367 -2.85 21.02 -21.78
C ILE A 367 -4.27 21.57 -21.60
N PHE A 368 -5.23 20.70 -21.27
CA PHE A 368 -6.62 21.13 -21.05
C PHE A 368 -6.73 22.15 -19.92
N ARG A 369 -6.05 21.90 -18.80
CA ARG A 369 -6.04 22.82 -17.64
C ARG A 369 -5.42 24.16 -17.97
N ALA A 370 -4.28 24.17 -18.68
CA ALA A 370 -3.64 25.41 -19.09
C ALA A 370 -4.56 26.25 -19.99
N LEU A 371 -5.22 25.62 -20.96
CA LEU A 371 -6.20 26.32 -21.80
C LEU A 371 -7.43 26.78 -21.01
N SER A 372 -7.88 25.98 -20.03
CA SER A 372 -8.99 26.38 -19.15
C SER A 372 -8.63 27.61 -18.31
N GLU A 373 -7.41 27.65 -17.77
CA GLU A 373 -6.90 28.77 -16.99
C GLU A 373 -6.80 30.04 -17.84
N TYR A 374 -6.31 29.90 -19.07
CA TYR A 374 -6.31 31.02 -20.02
C TYR A 374 -7.72 31.59 -20.27
N CYS A 375 -8.71 30.70 -20.41
CA CYS A 375 -10.11 31.14 -20.57
C CYS A 375 -10.67 31.82 -19.32
N LEU A 376 -10.23 31.42 -18.12
CA LEU A 376 -10.65 32.01 -16.84
C LEU A 376 -10.01 33.39 -16.60
N GLN A 377 -8.76 33.57 -17.03
CA GLN A 377 -8.06 34.86 -16.90
C GLN A 377 -8.52 35.90 -17.91
N THR A 378 -9.17 35.45 -18.99
CA THR A 378 -9.67 36.35 -20.03
C THR A 378 -11.17 36.51 -19.87
N ASP A 379 -11.64 37.67 -19.41
CA ASP A 379 -13.06 37.97 -19.11
C ASP A 379 -14.00 37.90 -20.34
N ALA A 380 -13.49 37.62 -21.52
CA ALA A 380 -14.26 37.53 -22.76
C ALA A 380 -14.57 36.06 -23.09
N LYS A 381 -15.77 35.79 -23.60
CA LYS A 381 -16.14 34.49 -24.17
C LYS A 381 -15.22 34.23 -25.38
N LEU A 382 -14.14 33.48 -25.14
CA LEU A 382 -13.16 33.20 -26.18
C LEU A 382 -13.78 32.28 -27.24
N SER A 383 -13.58 32.63 -28.50
CA SER A 383 -13.95 31.80 -29.65
C SER A 383 -12.82 31.85 -30.68
N GLY A 384 -12.58 30.73 -31.33
CA GLY A 384 -11.57 30.66 -32.39
C GLY A 384 -10.70 29.42 -32.32
N THR A 385 -9.57 29.46 -33.00
CA THR A 385 -8.65 28.32 -33.11
C THR A 385 -7.41 28.55 -32.25
N VAL A 386 -7.12 27.61 -31.39
CA VAL A 386 -5.86 27.52 -30.64
C VAL A 386 -4.92 26.59 -31.41
N ALA A 387 -3.85 27.15 -31.93
CA ALA A 387 -2.77 26.35 -32.52
C ALA A 387 -1.75 26.00 -31.43
N LEU A 388 -1.45 24.71 -31.29
CA LEU A 388 -0.35 24.22 -30.46
C LEU A 388 0.86 23.97 -31.34
N THR A 389 2.04 24.31 -30.83
CA THR A 389 3.34 24.00 -31.44
C THR A 389 4.30 23.49 -30.42
N ALA A 390 5.15 22.55 -30.79
CA ALA A 390 6.19 22.03 -29.90
C ALA A 390 7.47 22.83 -30.11
N ALA A 391 8.02 23.38 -29.03
CA ALA A 391 9.29 24.09 -28.98
C ALA A 391 10.30 23.29 -28.12
N PRO A 392 11.61 23.55 -28.22
CA PRO A 392 12.62 22.89 -27.39
C PRO A 392 12.39 23.06 -25.88
N GLU A 393 11.70 24.13 -25.48
CA GLU A 393 11.42 24.49 -24.09
C GLU A 393 10.06 23.98 -23.60
N GLY A 394 9.22 23.41 -24.46
CA GLY A 394 7.89 22.92 -24.11
C GLY A 394 6.83 23.14 -25.19
N LEU A 395 5.56 23.15 -24.80
CA LEU A 395 4.45 23.45 -25.70
C LEU A 395 4.11 24.93 -25.69
N GLN A 396 4.01 25.50 -26.86
CA GLN A 396 3.52 26.86 -27.07
C GLN A 396 2.09 26.83 -27.63
N PHE A 397 1.31 27.88 -27.36
CA PHE A 397 -0.02 28.07 -27.92
C PHE A 397 -0.15 29.44 -28.56
N ALA A 398 -0.96 29.52 -29.59
CA ALA A 398 -1.34 30.78 -30.25
C ALA A 398 -2.85 30.78 -30.51
N LEU A 399 -3.56 31.77 -30.00
CA LEU A 399 -5.01 31.96 -30.26
C LEU A 399 -5.20 32.85 -31.49
N ASN A 400 -5.95 32.35 -32.49
CA ASN A 400 -6.30 33.10 -33.71
C ASN A 400 -5.10 33.73 -34.42
N GLY A 401 -3.92 33.11 -34.40
CA GLY A 401 -2.70 33.60 -35.04
C GLY A 401 -1.96 34.70 -34.25
N ALA A 402 -2.26 34.87 -32.97
CA ALA A 402 -1.49 35.72 -32.07
C ALA A 402 -0.05 35.22 -31.90
N ALA A 403 0.82 35.99 -31.28
CA ALA A 403 2.19 35.58 -30.99
C ALA A 403 2.19 34.33 -30.10
N PRO A 404 3.02 33.32 -30.40
CA PRO A 404 3.12 32.12 -29.58
C PRO A 404 3.57 32.46 -28.15
N ALA A 405 2.90 31.84 -27.15
CA ALA A 405 3.24 31.95 -25.74
C ALA A 405 3.40 30.56 -25.14
N ASP A 406 4.20 30.44 -24.06
CA ASP A 406 4.37 29.19 -23.37
C ASP A 406 3.04 28.75 -22.73
N LEU A 407 2.56 27.57 -23.11
CA LEU A 407 1.28 27.04 -22.66
C LEU A 407 1.26 26.79 -21.15
N PHE A 408 2.32 26.23 -20.62
CA PHE A 408 2.34 25.81 -19.22
C PHE A 408 2.63 26.94 -18.22
N SER A 409 3.11 28.09 -18.72
CA SER A 409 3.20 29.31 -17.90
C SER A 409 1.82 29.85 -17.45
N LEU A 410 0.74 29.41 -18.11
CA LEU A 410 -0.63 29.75 -17.74
C LEU A 410 -1.14 29.00 -16.51
N LEU A 411 -0.52 27.87 -16.17
CA LEU A 411 -0.95 27.09 -15.02
C LEU A 411 -0.61 27.85 -13.72
N PRO A 412 -1.53 27.86 -12.73
CA PRO A 412 -1.22 28.39 -11.41
C PRO A 412 0.04 27.75 -10.84
N ALA A 413 0.81 28.50 -10.07
CA ALA A 413 2.07 28.04 -9.46
C ALA A 413 1.95 26.70 -8.70
N ALA A 414 0.77 26.35 -8.23
CA ALA A 414 0.48 25.04 -7.65
C ALA A 414 0.62 23.85 -8.65
N TYR A 415 0.59 24.11 -9.96
CA TYR A 415 0.66 23.07 -11.00
C TYR A 415 1.97 23.10 -11.82
N THR A 416 2.57 24.28 -11.98
CA THR A 416 3.93 24.42 -12.53
C THR A 416 4.98 24.18 -11.45
N GLY A 417 4.59 24.29 -10.21
CA GLY A 417 5.38 24.52 -9.04
C GLY A 417 5.64 23.30 -8.15
N ALA A 418 5.48 22.07 -8.63
CA ALA A 418 5.95 20.96 -7.78
C ALA A 418 7.45 21.09 -7.51
N VAL A 419 8.24 21.48 -8.49
CA VAL A 419 9.68 21.73 -8.35
C VAL A 419 9.92 23.01 -7.53
N GLU A 420 9.26 24.13 -7.90
CA GLU A 420 9.36 25.41 -7.21
C GLU A 420 8.82 25.34 -5.77
N GLN A 421 7.74 24.60 -5.55
CA GLN A 421 7.19 24.38 -4.21
C GLN A 421 8.15 23.58 -3.34
N ILE A 422 8.75 22.51 -3.87
CA ILE A 422 9.74 21.72 -3.13
C ILE A 422 11.02 22.53 -2.93
N ARG A 423 11.43 23.36 -3.92
CA ARG A 423 12.51 24.32 -3.74
C ARG A 423 12.20 25.28 -2.60
N ALA A 424 11.01 25.86 -2.57
CA ALA A 424 10.58 26.73 -1.48
C ALA A 424 10.53 26.01 -0.12
N GLU A 425 10.08 24.74 -0.08
CA GLU A 425 10.12 23.89 1.12
C GLU A 425 11.57 23.65 1.59
N LEU A 426 12.51 23.39 0.65
CA LEU A 426 13.93 23.23 0.94
C LEU A 426 14.55 24.56 1.41
N ASP A 427 14.24 25.68 0.75
CA ASP A 427 14.76 27.00 1.11
C ASP A 427 14.25 27.46 2.48
N ALA A 428 13.02 27.10 2.84
CA ALA A 428 12.42 27.40 4.14
C ALA A 428 13.07 26.63 5.31
N LEU A 429 13.83 25.56 5.03
CA LEU A 429 14.62 24.90 6.08
C LEU A 429 15.75 25.81 6.54
N VAL A 430 15.93 25.88 7.85
CA VAL A 430 17.02 26.67 8.45
C VAL A 430 18.36 26.03 8.14
N GLY A 431 19.35 26.82 7.74
CA GLY A 431 20.72 26.36 7.49
C GLY A 431 20.85 25.39 6.30
N LEU A 432 21.79 24.45 6.39
CA LEU A 432 22.06 23.37 5.44
C LEU A 432 22.37 23.83 4.00
N ALA A 433 22.98 25.01 3.82
CA ALA A 433 23.26 25.58 2.50
C ALA A 433 24.00 24.61 1.55
N PRO A 434 25.06 23.88 1.95
CA PRO A 434 25.73 22.94 1.05
C PRO A 434 24.84 21.78 0.61
N VAL A 435 23.93 21.32 1.49
CA VAL A 435 22.98 20.24 1.19
C VAL A 435 21.96 20.70 0.17
N LYS A 436 21.42 21.91 0.34
CA LYS A 436 20.46 22.52 -0.61
C LYS A 436 21.07 22.71 -1.99
N GLU A 437 22.27 23.29 -2.05
CA GLU A 437 23.00 23.50 -3.30
C GLU A 437 23.21 22.17 -4.05
N TYR A 438 23.60 21.12 -3.32
CA TYR A 438 23.77 19.81 -3.91
C TYR A 438 22.45 19.26 -4.50
N VAL A 439 21.34 19.34 -3.76
CA VAL A 439 20.02 18.86 -4.21
C VAL A 439 19.56 19.62 -5.44
N PHE A 440 19.77 20.93 -5.50
CA PHE A 440 19.42 21.74 -6.69
C PHE A 440 20.31 21.37 -7.90
N GLY A 441 21.59 21.13 -7.68
CA GLY A 441 22.51 20.70 -8.73
C GLY A 441 22.15 19.35 -9.38
N LEU A 442 21.44 18.48 -8.67
CA LEU A 442 20.92 17.22 -9.23
C LEU A 442 19.93 17.48 -10.37
N ALA A 443 19.03 18.44 -10.21
CA ALA A 443 18.05 18.79 -11.25
C ALA A 443 18.72 19.39 -12.48
N ASP A 444 19.65 20.29 -12.27
CA ASP A 444 20.37 20.94 -13.37
C ASP A 444 21.13 19.90 -14.21
N ASN A 445 21.76 18.94 -13.53
CA ASN A 445 22.45 17.84 -14.19
C ASN A 445 21.50 16.95 -15.00
N LEU A 446 20.36 16.55 -14.39
CA LEU A 446 19.36 15.72 -15.06
C LEU A 446 18.79 16.43 -16.30
N GLN A 447 18.48 17.72 -16.20
CA GLN A 447 17.99 18.52 -17.32
C GLN A 447 18.99 18.57 -18.47
N VAL A 448 20.29 18.74 -18.15
CA VAL A 448 21.37 18.69 -19.14
C VAL A 448 21.44 17.31 -19.80
N GLN A 449 21.34 16.21 -19.05
CA GLN A 449 21.36 14.86 -19.60
C GLN A 449 20.15 14.60 -20.51
N GLN A 450 18.96 15.05 -20.13
CA GLN A 450 17.75 14.97 -20.97
C GLN A 450 17.91 15.75 -22.28
N ARG A 451 18.46 16.96 -22.24
CA ARG A 451 18.76 17.76 -23.44
C ARG A 451 19.80 17.05 -24.34
N ARG A 452 20.83 16.41 -23.75
CA ARG A 452 21.81 15.64 -24.50
C ARG A 452 21.18 14.40 -25.17
N ALA A 453 20.29 13.69 -24.46
CA ALA A 453 19.54 12.55 -25.01
C ALA A 453 18.67 12.98 -26.20
N ALA A 454 17.93 14.10 -26.05
CA ALA A 454 17.09 14.67 -27.11
C ALA A 454 17.91 15.10 -28.35
N ALA A 455 19.15 15.54 -28.14
CA ALA A 455 20.07 15.89 -29.22
C ALA A 455 20.83 14.67 -29.82
N GLY A 456 20.49 13.43 -29.41
CA GLY A 456 21.11 12.20 -29.94
C GLY A 456 22.51 11.88 -29.37
N PHE A 457 22.97 12.58 -28.34
CA PHE A 457 24.23 12.29 -27.70
C PHE A 457 24.08 11.10 -26.71
N LYS A 458 25.14 10.31 -26.57
CA LYS A 458 25.19 9.30 -25.50
C LYS A 458 25.15 9.99 -24.15
N THR A 459 24.22 9.59 -23.30
CA THR A 459 24.12 10.04 -21.93
C THR A 459 24.88 9.09 -21.00
N ALA A 460 25.63 9.64 -20.04
CA ALA A 460 26.22 8.85 -18.98
C ALA A 460 25.14 8.50 -17.96
N SER A 461 25.03 7.22 -17.61
CA SER A 461 24.23 6.79 -16.46
C SER A 461 24.88 7.33 -15.18
N LEU A 462 24.21 8.28 -14.53
CA LEU A 462 24.68 8.87 -13.27
C LEU A 462 24.09 8.09 -12.11
N SER A 463 24.94 7.58 -11.23
CA SER A 463 24.47 7.02 -9.97
C SER A 463 23.95 8.16 -9.07
N MET A 464 22.67 8.09 -8.70
CA MET A 464 22.02 9.05 -7.79
C MET A 464 22.03 8.56 -6.33
N HIS A 465 22.66 7.42 -6.03
CA HIS A 465 22.78 6.95 -4.66
C HIS A 465 23.64 7.89 -3.81
N MET A 466 23.25 8.08 -2.54
CA MET A 466 23.84 9.12 -1.68
C MET A 466 24.20 8.56 -0.31
N ILE A 467 25.20 9.17 0.32
CA ILE A 467 25.52 8.96 1.72
C ILE A 467 25.29 10.28 2.47
N PHE A 468 24.47 10.24 3.49
CA PHE A 468 24.21 11.36 4.40
C PHE A 468 24.95 11.14 5.70
N THR A 469 25.98 11.95 5.95
CA THR A 469 26.76 11.89 7.19
C THR A 469 26.48 13.09 8.08
N GLY A 470 26.59 12.93 9.38
CA GLY A 470 26.43 14.03 10.36
C GLY A 470 25.81 13.56 11.66
N ASN A 471 25.82 14.44 12.66
CA ASN A 471 25.33 14.18 14.02
C ASN A 471 23.81 13.97 14.09
N PRO A 472 23.26 13.45 15.22
CA PRO A 472 21.82 13.30 15.39
C PRO A 472 21.07 14.62 15.31
N GLY A 473 19.89 14.61 14.69
CA GLY A 473 19.01 15.78 14.64
C GLY A 473 19.41 16.86 13.63
N THR A 474 20.39 16.63 12.74
CA THR A 474 20.80 17.56 11.68
C THR A 474 19.85 17.59 10.47
N GLY A 475 18.76 16.83 10.48
CA GLY A 475 17.72 16.89 9.43
C GLY A 475 17.88 15.89 8.29
N LYS A 476 18.76 14.87 8.40
CA LYS A 476 19.00 13.84 7.35
C LYS A 476 17.73 13.23 6.80
N THR A 477 16.85 12.70 7.64
CA THR A 477 15.58 12.08 7.22
C THR A 477 14.61 13.08 6.59
N THR A 478 14.58 14.33 7.10
CA THR A 478 13.73 15.40 6.54
C THR A 478 14.16 15.75 5.12
N ILE A 479 15.46 15.91 4.90
CA ILE A 479 16.04 16.16 3.57
C ILE A 479 15.81 14.95 2.66
N ALA A 480 16.01 13.71 3.12
CA ALA A 480 15.76 12.52 2.31
C ALA A 480 14.31 12.46 1.76
N ARG A 481 13.35 12.86 2.59
CA ARG A 481 11.92 12.95 2.19
C ARG A 481 11.69 14.02 1.13
N LEU A 482 12.34 15.17 1.26
CA LEU A 482 12.25 16.24 0.25
C LEU A 482 12.99 15.86 -1.04
N VAL A 483 14.14 15.19 -0.93
CA VAL A 483 14.87 14.65 -2.10
C VAL A 483 14.01 13.65 -2.86
N ALA A 484 13.30 12.74 -2.19
CA ALA A 484 12.40 11.79 -2.86
C ALA A 484 11.28 12.51 -3.65
N LYS A 485 10.64 13.50 -3.02
CA LYS A 485 9.65 14.35 -3.70
C LYS A 485 10.25 15.11 -4.88
N TYR A 486 11.47 15.65 -4.70
CA TYR A 486 12.16 16.44 -5.71
C TYR A 486 12.56 15.60 -6.92
N LEU A 487 13.15 14.41 -6.70
CA LEU A 487 13.50 13.47 -7.76
C LEU A 487 12.27 13.03 -8.57
N LYS A 488 11.12 12.86 -7.92
CA LYS A 488 9.85 12.65 -8.62
C LYS A 488 9.44 13.86 -9.45
N ALA A 489 9.49 15.05 -8.88
CA ALA A 489 9.05 16.29 -9.54
C ALA A 489 9.88 16.61 -10.79
N ILE A 490 11.18 16.31 -10.77
CA ILE A 490 12.08 16.47 -11.92
C ILE A 490 12.06 15.28 -12.89
N GLY A 491 11.25 14.24 -12.63
CA GLY A 491 11.12 13.06 -13.49
C GLY A 491 12.29 12.09 -13.42
N ALA A 492 13.11 12.14 -12.36
CA ALA A 492 14.20 11.19 -12.12
C ALA A 492 13.67 9.86 -11.55
N LEU A 493 12.57 9.90 -10.82
CA LEU A 493 11.90 8.75 -10.22
C LEU A 493 10.38 8.80 -10.48
N GLY A 494 9.76 7.65 -10.69
CA GLY A 494 8.33 7.56 -11.00
C GLY A 494 7.40 7.70 -9.79
N GLY A 495 7.81 7.13 -8.66
CA GLY A 495 6.97 7.05 -7.47
C GLY A 495 7.15 8.21 -6.49
N GLY A 496 8.39 8.53 -6.13
CA GLY A 496 8.72 9.57 -5.13
C GLY A 496 8.37 9.20 -3.69
N GLN A 497 8.08 7.92 -3.41
CA GLN A 497 7.94 7.39 -2.06
C GLN A 497 9.32 7.31 -1.39
N LEU A 498 9.33 7.50 -0.06
CA LEU A 498 10.48 7.23 0.78
C LEU A 498 10.17 6.00 1.63
N VAL A 499 10.96 4.95 1.47
CA VAL A 499 10.93 3.76 2.33
C VAL A 499 12.04 3.90 3.35
N GLU A 500 11.68 4.17 4.61
CA GLU A 500 12.62 4.33 5.72
C GLU A 500 12.79 2.97 6.42
N VAL A 501 14.04 2.52 6.53
CA VAL A 501 14.37 1.24 7.16
C VAL A 501 15.61 1.34 8.02
N THR A 502 15.73 0.38 8.92
CA THR A 502 16.89 0.17 9.79
C THR A 502 17.46 -1.24 9.58
N ARG A 503 18.52 -1.59 10.29
CA ARG A 503 19.04 -2.98 10.27
C ARG A 503 17.96 -4.04 10.55
N ALA A 504 17.04 -3.77 11.45
CA ALA A 504 16.02 -4.74 11.85
C ALA A 504 15.08 -5.13 10.70
N ASP A 505 14.89 -4.23 9.75
CA ASP A 505 14.02 -4.41 8.59
C ASP A 505 14.71 -5.13 7.42
N LEU A 506 16.06 -5.19 7.44
CA LEU A 506 16.89 -5.76 6.37
C LEU A 506 17.49 -7.12 6.75
N VAL A 507 17.78 -7.35 8.04
CA VAL A 507 18.52 -8.52 8.51
C VAL A 507 17.58 -9.55 9.12
N GLY A 508 17.55 -10.73 8.53
CA GLY A 508 16.74 -11.85 9.00
C GLY A 508 17.22 -12.44 10.33
N ARG A 509 16.32 -13.11 11.05
CA ARG A 509 16.63 -13.76 12.34
C ARG A 509 17.27 -15.15 12.18
N TYR A 510 17.10 -15.78 11.03
CA TYR A 510 17.56 -17.14 10.74
C TYR A 510 18.36 -17.18 9.45
N THR A 511 19.24 -18.17 9.31
CA THR A 511 20.01 -18.41 8.08
C THR A 511 19.09 -18.55 6.87
N GLY A 512 19.43 -17.87 5.78
CA GLY A 512 18.67 -17.86 4.53
C GLY A 512 17.46 -16.90 4.49
N HIS A 513 17.21 -16.14 5.57
CA HIS A 513 16.10 -15.16 5.60
C HIS A 513 16.53 -13.73 5.25
N THR A 514 17.82 -13.41 5.34
CA THR A 514 18.30 -12.03 5.13
C THR A 514 18.15 -11.58 3.69
N ALA A 515 18.65 -12.35 2.72
CA ALA A 515 18.57 -11.95 1.31
C ALA A 515 17.12 -11.80 0.81
N PRO A 516 16.16 -12.72 1.10
CA PRO A 516 14.75 -12.52 0.75
C PRO A 516 14.13 -11.27 1.40
N LEU A 517 14.43 -11.01 2.68
CA LEU A 517 13.91 -9.84 3.40
C LEU A 517 14.46 -8.55 2.80
N THR A 518 15.78 -8.47 2.56
CA THR A 518 16.42 -7.32 1.93
C THR A 518 15.87 -7.07 0.53
N ASN A 519 15.67 -8.12 -0.29
CA ASN A 519 15.07 -8.00 -1.62
C ASN A 519 13.63 -7.48 -1.56
N SER A 520 12.81 -7.95 -0.60
CA SER A 520 11.44 -7.46 -0.42
C SER A 520 11.41 -5.97 -0.10
N VAL A 521 12.35 -5.48 0.73
CA VAL A 521 12.49 -4.05 1.03
C VAL A 521 12.92 -3.26 -0.21
N ILE A 522 13.89 -3.76 -0.98
CA ILE A 522 14.31 -3.15 -2.25
C ILE A 522 13.12 -3.04 -3.21
N GLU A 523 12.35 -4.12 -3.38
CA GLU A 523 11.17 -4.14 -4.24
C GLU A 523 10.10 -3.12 -3.82
N SER A 524 9.90 -2.93 -2.50
CA SER A 524 8.96 -1.94 -1.98
C SER A 524 9.39 -0.49 -2.25
N ALA A 525 10.68 -0.26 -2.45
CA ALA A 525 11.25 1.06 -2.71
C ALA A 525 11.42 1.38 -4.22
N LEU A 526 11.12 0.44 -5.12
CA LEU A 526 11.25 0.67 -6.56
C LEU A 526 10.38 1.83 -7.03
N GLY A 527 10.91 2.64 -7.91
CA GLY A 527 10.32 3.91 -8.35
C GLY A 527 10.50 5.06 -7.35
N GLY A 528 11.15 4.83 -6.20
CA GLY A 528 11.33 5.80 -5.13
C GLY A 528 12.71 5.78 -4.49
N VAL A 529 12.76 6.17 -3.23
CA VAL A 529 13.99 6.27 -2.43
C VAL A 529 13.96 5.27 -1.27
N LEU A 530 14.98 4.44 -1.16
CA LEU A 530 15.26 3.61 0.00
C LEU A 530 16.21 4.36 0.94
N PHE A 531 15.73 4.74 2.10
CA PHE A 531 16.50 5.43 3.13
C PHE A 531 16.85 4.46 4.25
N ILE A 532 18.13 4.20 4.44
CA ILE A 532 18.63 3.32 5.49
C ILE A 532 19.24 4.17 6.60
N ASP A 533 18.52 4.29 7.72
CA ASP A 533 19.03 5.04 8.87
C ASP A 533 20.00 4.17 9.69
N GLU A 534 21.00 4.82 10.28
CA GLU A 534 22.08 4.15 10.99
C GLU A 534 22.69 2.98 10.19
N ALA A 535 22.94 3.20 8.90
CA ALA A 535 23.38 2.16 7.96
C ALA A 535 24.64 1.43 8.43
N TYR A 536 25.51 2.09 9.21
CA TYR A 536 26.68 1.46 9.83
C TYR A 536 26.32 0.28 10.74
N SER A 537 25.10 0.23 11.26
CA SER A 537 24.62 -0.87 12.09
C SER A 537 24.53 -2.20 11.32
N LEU A 538 24.48 -2.16 9.99
CA LEU A 538 24.52 -3.34 9.12
C LEU A 538 25.87 -4.06 9.18
N TYR A 539 26.95 -3.36 9.53
CA TYR A 539 28.28 -3.94 9.63
C TYR A 539 28.80 -3.95 11.08
N ARG A 540 28.78 -5.11 11.72
CA ARG A 540 29.29 -5.32 13.08
C ARG A 540 30.61 -6.11 13.09
N GLY A 541 31.33 -6.10 11.98
CA GLY A 541 32.59 -6.80 11.78
C GLY A 541 32.49 -8.02 10.89
N GLN A 542 33.64 -8.65 10.57
CA GLN A 542 33.74 -9.77 9.64
C GLN A 542 32.97 -11.03 10.05
N GLN A 543 32.59 -11.15 11.31
CA GLN A 543 31.83 -12.30 11.83
C GLN A 543 30.32 -12.13 11.74
N ASP A 544 29.83 -10.94 11.36
CA ASP A 544 28.42 -10.67 11.18
C ASP A 544 27.95 -11.09 9.77
N SER A 545 27.84 -12.41 9.56
CA SER A 545 27.45 -12.97 8.25
C SER A 545 26.10 -12.46 7.74
N PHE A 546 25.11 -12.25 8.63
CA PHE A 546 23.80 -11.73 8.25
C PHE A 546 23.84 -10.28 7.76
N GLY A 547 24.60 -9.43 8.45
CA GLY A 547 24.78 -8.05 8.01
C GLY A 547 25.52 -7.96 6.69
N LEU A 548 26.56 -8.77 6.49
CA LEU A 548 27.29 -8.84 5.21
C LEU A 548 26.40 -9.36 4.09
N GLU A 549 25.55 -10.38 4.32
CA GLU A 549 24.56 -10.88 3.35
C GLU A 549 23.56 -9.78 2.95
N ALA A 550 23.10 -8.95 3.90
CA ALA A 550 22.23 -7.82 3.60
C ALA A 550 22.93 -6.77 2.73
N ILE A 551 24.19 -6.44 3.06
CA ILE A 551 24.99 -5.48 2.29
C ILE A 551 25.22 -6.00 0.86
N ASP A 552 25.59 -7.27 0.67
CA ASP A 552 25.83 -7.86 -0.65
C ASP A 552 24.55 -7.88 -1.48
N THR A 553 23.41 -8.20 -0.86
CA THR A 553 22.10 -8.19 -1.51
C THR A 553 21.70 -6.76 -1.91
N LEU A 554 21.93 -5.77 -1.03
CA LEU A 554 21.67 -4.37 -1.33
C LEU A 554 22.52 -3.86 -2.50
N VAL A 555 23.83 -4.15 -2.48
CA VAL A 555 24.77 -3.76 -3.57
C VAL A 555 24.34 -4.35 -4.91
N LYS A 556 23.88 -5.60 -4.92
CA LYS A 556 23.34 -6.24 -6.13
C LYS A 556 22.04 -5.57 -6.58
N GLY A 557 21.09 -5.37 -5.67
CA GLY A 557 19.81 -4.73 -5.99
C GLY A 557 19.96 -3.30 -6.52
N MET A 558 20.92 -2.54 -6.02
CA MET A 558 21.26 -1.21 -6.53
C MET A 558 21.75 -1.24 -8.00
N GLU A 559 22.49 -2.28 -8.38
CA GLU A 559 22.96 -2.43 -9.76
C GLU A 559 21.82 -2.88 -10.68
N ASP A 560 21.03 -3.86 -10.22
CA ASP A 560 19.92 -4.42 -10.98
C ASP A 560 18.81 -3.39 -11.24
N HIS A 561 18.61 -2.42 -10.32
CA HIS A 561 17.53 -1.41 -10.35
C HIS A 561 18.05 0.04 -10.36
N ARG A 562 19.25 0.29 -10.87
CA ARG A 562 19.93 1.59 -10.81
C ARG A 562 19.15 2.75 -11.43
N ASP A 563 18.26 2.47 -12.41
CA ASP A 563 17.45 3.47 -13.11
C ASP A 563 16.11 3.75 -12.40
N GLU A 564 15.71 2.91 -11.44
CA GLU A 564 14.39 2.94 -10.79
C GLU A 564 14.48 3.12 -9.27
N LEU A 565 15.67 3.02 -8.67
CA LEU A 565 15.88 3.07 -7.24
C LEU A 565 17.00 4.05 -6.88
N VAL A 566 16.74 4.92 -5.92
CA VAL A 566 17.77 5.70 -5.25
C VAL A 566 17.93 5.20 -3.83
N VAL A 567 19.15 4.85 -3.44
CA VAL A 567 19.47 4.44 -2.06
C VAL A 567 20.18 5.58 -1.36
N ILE A 568 19.72 5.94 -0.17
CA ILE A 568 20.35 6.92 0.72
C ILE A 568 20.76 6.20 1.99
N LEU A 569 22.06 6.16 2.27
CA LEU A 569 22.62 5.64 3.51
C LEU A 569 22.85 6.79 4.49
N ALA A 570 22.30 6.73 5.69
CA ALA A 570 22.48 7.75 6.70
C ALA A 570 23.22 7.20 7.92
N GLY A 571 24.07 8.04 8.51
CA GLY A 571 24.79 7.65 9.73
C GLY A 571 25.77 8.71 10.21
N TYR A 572 26.52 8.39 11.26
CA TYR A 572 27.58 9.25 11.79
C TYR A 572 28.83 9.14 10.92
N THR A 573 29.53 10.25 10.74
CA THR A 573 30.66 10.35 9.78
C THR A 573 31.72 9.27 9.99
N LYS A 574 32.18 9.06 11.21
CA LYS A 574 33.24 8.09 11.53
C LYS A 574 32.79 6.64 11.35
N GLU A 575 31.57 6.34 11.80
CA GLU A 575 30.97 5.02 11.71
C GLU A 575 30.68 4.65 10.25
N MET A 576 30.26 5.61 9.43
CA MET A 576 30.04 5.43 8.00
C MET A 576 31.34 5.21 7.22
N GLU A 577 32.45 5.84 7.61
CA GLU A 577 33.78 5.57 7.03
C GLU A 577 34.17 4.09 7.22
N VAL A 578 33.98 3.55 8.42
CA VAL A 578 34.23 2.13 8.73
C VAL A 578 33.28 1.23 7.93
N PHE A 579 31.99 1.57 7.89
CA PHE A 579 30.97 0.82 7.15
C PHE A 579 31.31 0.68 5.67
N LEU A 580 31.81 1.72 5.03
CA LEU A 580 32.19 1.70 3.61
C LEU A 580 33.35 0.74 3.31
N THR A 581 34.09 0.29 4.33
CA THR A 581 35.15 -0.73 4.16
C THR A 581 34.60 -2.17 4.19
N ALA A 582 33.32 -2.37 4.57
CA ALA A 582 32.72 -3.68 4.70
C ALA A 582 32.63 -4.42 3.36
N ASN A 583 32.38 -3.69 2.28
CA ASN A 583 32.32 -4.22 0.92
C ASN A 583 32.96 -3.23 -0.04
N SER A 584 33.91 -3.69 -0.89
CA SER A 584 34.61 -2.84 -1.86
C SER A 584 33.69 -2.21 -2.92
N GLY A 585 32.51 -2.80 -3.16
CA GLY A 585 31.49 -2.29 -4.07
C GLY A 585 30.68 -1.11 -3.52
N LEU A 586 30.62 -0.92 -2.20
CA LEU A 586 29.85 0.16 -1.61
C LEU A 586 30.43 1.54 -2.01
N ALA A 587 31.71 1.76 -1.81
CA ALA A 587 32.34 3.06 -2.05
C ALA A 587 32.19 3.53 -3.52
N SER A 588 32.20 2.60 -4.48
CA SER A 588 32.07 2.90 -5.91
C SER A 588 30.63 3.22 -6.34
N ARG A 589 29.63 2.70 -5.63
CA ARG A 589 28.21 2.90 -5.96
C ARG A 589 27.60 4.12 -5.30
N PHE A 590 28.27 4.67 -4.29
CA PHE A 590 27.85 5.89 -3.60
C PHE A 590 28.84 7.06 -3.87
N PRO A 591 28.82 7.62 -5.09
CA PRO A 591 29.71 8.73 -5.43
C PRO A 591 29.34 10.02 -4.69
N ASN A 592 28.09 10.12 -4.23
CA ASN A 592 27.51 11.33 -3.68
C ASN A 592 27.53 11.29 -2.15
N LYS A 593 28.51 11.98 -1.56
CA LYS A 593 28.65 12.09 -0.10
C LYS A 593 28.22 13.49 0.32
N ILE A 594 27.23 13.58 1.19
CA ILE A 594 26.64 14.83 1.64
C ILE A 594 26.80 14.89 3.15
N GLU A 595 27.56 15.88 3.61
CA GLU A 595 27.78 16.12 5.03
C GLU A 595 26.75 17.12 5.56
N PHE A 596 26.11 16.77 6.66
CA PHE A 596 25.17 17.59 7.40
C PHE A 596 25.89 18.21 8.58
N PRO A 597 26.26 19.49 8.49
CA PRO A 597 26.94 20.16 9.59
C PRO A 597 26.01 20.31 10.79
N ASP A 598 26.60 20.49 11.97
CA ASP A 598 25.86 20.89 13.16
C ASP A 598 25.31 22.30 12.97
N TYR A 599 24.09 22.54 13.44
CA TYR A 599 23.48 23.86 13.43
C TYR A 599 24.20 24.77 14.42
N THR A 600 24.34 26.03 14.08
CA THR A 600 24.76 27.07 15.01
C THR A 600 23.68 27.35 16.06
N ALA A 601 24.04 28.00 17.16
CA ALA A 601 23.05 28.34 18.19
C ALA A 601 21.95 29.30 17.68
N ASP A 602 22.32 30.18 16.74
CA ASP A 602 21.36 31.08 16.09
C ASP A 602 20.41 30.30 15.19
N GLU A 603 20.89 29.35 14.39
CA GLU A 603 20.05 28.44 13.60
C GLU A 603 19.14 27.55 14.47
N LEU A 604 19.60 27.10 15.66
CA LEU A 604 18.76 26.37 16.60
C LEU A 604 17.62 27.23 17.16
N LEU A 605 17.88 28.51 17.39
CA LEU A 605 16.83 29.47 17.77
C LEU A 605 15.80 29.66 16.66
N ASP A 606 16.27 29.80 15.41
CA ASP A 606 15.40 29.90 14.24
C ASP A 606 14.56 28.63 14.06
N ILE A 607 15.17 27.44 14.19
CA ILE A 607 14.45 26.16 14.17
C ILE A 607 13.38 26.12 15.26
N THR A 608 13.70 26.56 16.50
CA THR A 608 12.73 26.61 17.60
C THR A 608 11.56 27.51 17.25
N THR A 609 11.84 28.66 16.65
CA THR A 609 10.82 29.65 16.23
C THR A 609 9.92 29.09 15.13
N VAL A 610 10.49 28.44 14.12
CA VAL A 610 9.75 27.79 13.03
C VAL A 610 8.88 26.65 13.58
N LEU A 611 9.42 25.82 14.48
CA LEU A 611 8.68 24.73 15.11
C LEU A 611 7.52 25.25 15.99
N ALA A 612 7.77 26.33 16.76
CA ALA A 612 6.73 26.99 17.58
C ALA A 612 5.58 27.48 16.68
N LYS A 613 5.91 28.23 15.62
CA LYS A 613 4.95 28.74 14.65
C LYS A 613 4.15 27.61 13.97
N GLY A 614 4.81 26.52 13.59
CA GLY A 614 4.18 25.35 12.99
C GLY A 614 3.20 24.63 13.93
N LYS A 615 3.39 24.75 15.25
CA LYS A 615 2.48 24.23 16.28
C LYS A 615 1.44 25.28 16.75
N GLY A 616 1.42 26.49 16.16
CA GLY A 616 0.49 27.57 16.53
C GLY A 616 0.91 28.40 17.75
N TYR A 617 2.19 28.34 18.15
CA TYR A 617 2.74 29.10 19.27
C TYR A 617 3.65 30.24 18.79
N ARG A 618 3.81 31.25 19.63
CA ARG A 618 4.74 32.36 19.46
C ARG A 618 5.67 32.45 20.68
N LEU A 619 6.93 32.69 20.43
CA LEU A 619 7.89 32.96 21.48
C LEU A 619 7.85 34.45 21.84
N ALA A 620 7.79 34.79 23.13
CA ALA A 620 7.97 36.16 23.59
C ALA A 620 9.41 36.63 23.33
N GLU A 621 9.60 37.92 23.07
CA GLU A 621 10.96 38.49 22.82
C GLU A 621 11.96 38.15 23.90
N GLY A 622 11.53 38.07 25.15
CA GLY A 622 12.36 37.67 26.28
C GLY A 622 12.89 36.25 26.25
N CYS A 623 12.34 35.35 25.39
CA CYS A 623 12.82 33.97 25.24
C CYS A 623 14.13 33.85 24.43
N THR A 624 14.44 34.84 23.59
CA THR A 624 15.56 34.80 22.65
C THR A 624 16.92 34.61 23.36
N PHE A 625 17.23 35.47 24.32
CA PHE A 625 18.53 35.42 25.02
C PHE A 625 18.72 34.14 25.87
N PRO A 626 17.74 33.70 26.67
CA PRO A 626 17.85 32.44 27.40
C PRO A 626 18.05 31.21 26.51
N LEU A 627 17.29 31.10 25.40
CA LEU A 627 17.42 30.01 24.43
C LEU A 627 18.80 30.02 23.77
N LEU A 628 19.24 31.18 23.26
CA LEU A 628 20.53 31.31 22.62
C LEU A 628 21.68 30.96 23.58
N GLY A 629 21.60 31.44 24.82
CA GLY A 629 22.57 31.13 25.87
C GLY A 629 22.60 29.63 26.21
N TYR A 630 21.45 28.99 26.23
CA TYR A 630 21.35 27.55 26.45
C TYR A 630 21.98 26.76 25.29
N TYR A 631 21.65 27.07 24.06
CA TYR A 631 22.18 26.38 22.88
C TYR A 631 23.72 26.54 22.79
N LYS A 632 24.25 27.73 23.00
CA LYS A 632 25.72 27.97 23.05
C LYS A 632 26.40 27.12 24.10
N ARG A 633 25.83 27.02 25.31
CA ARG A 633 26.39 26.18 26.38
C ARG A 633 26.37 24.69 26.02
N ARG A 634 25.27 24.19 25.50
CA ARG A 634 25.14 22.76 25.11
C ARG A 634 26.13 22.38 24.00
N GLN A 635 26.33 23.24 23.03
CA GLN A 635 27.31 23.03 21.95
C GLN A 635 28.75 23.06 22.44
N ALA A 636 29.06 23.94 23.39
CA ALA A 636 30.40 24.05 23.97
C ALA A 636 30.77 22.82 24.84
N LEU A 637 29.79 22.14 25.43
CA LEU A 637 30.00 20.93 26.24
C LEU A 637 30.36 19.72 25.38
N ASP A 638 29.55 19.41 24.40
CA ASP A 638 29.81 18.34 23.42
C ASP A 638 28.87 18.48 22.19
N SER A 639 29.45 18.85 21.06
CA SER A 639 28.70 19.02 19.81
C SER A 639 28.03 17.72 19.31
N ARG A 640 28.61 16.55 19.61
CA ARG A 640 28.07 15.25 19.17
C ARG A 640 26.80 14.86 19.91
N THR A 641 26.70 15.19 21.20
CA THR A 641 25.54 14.86 22.05
C THR A 641 24.55 16.01 22.19
N ALA A 642 24.91 17.20 21.67
CA ALA A 642 24.07 18.41 21.75
C ALA A 642 22.67 18.22 21.13
N GLY A 643 22.51 17.27 20.18
CA GLY A 643 21.20 16.85 19.68
C GLY A 643 20.60 17.72 18.59
N ASN A 644 21.24 18.82 18.19
CA ASN A 644 20.84 19.68 17.06
C ASN A 644 19.32 20.00 17.05
N GLY A 645 18.61 19.78 15.96
CA GLY A 645 17.18 20.03 15.85
C GLY A 645 16.31 19.21 16.82
N ARG A 646 16.80 18.08 17.35
CA ARG A 646 16.12 17.35 18.44
C ARG A 646 16.18 18.15 19.74
N LEU A 647 17.31 18.81 20.03
CA LEU A 647 17.44 19.70 21.18
C LEU A 647 16.42 20.84 21.11
N ALA A 648 16.33 21.52 19.96
CA ALA A 648 15.37 22.59 19.73
C ALA A 648 13.91 22.11 19.95
N ARG A 649 13.58 20.92 19.41
CA ARG A 649 12.26 20.30 19.57
C ARG A 649 11.95 19.98 21.03
N ASN A 650 12.85 19.30 21.73
CA ASN A 650 12.66 18.89 23.12
C ASN A 650 12.51 20.12 24.04
N THR A 651 13.33 21.16 23.82
CA THR A 651 13.24 22.42 24.57
C THR A 651 11.88 23.09 24.36
N LEU A 652 11.40 23.13 23.12
CA LEU A 652 10.08 23.68 22.80
C LEU A 652 8.95 22.85 23.44
N GLU A 653 9.01 21.52 23.39
CA GLU A 653 7.99 20.65 23.96
C GLU A 653 7.90 20.79 25.47
N LYS A 654 9.02 20.92 26.17
CA LYS A 654 9.06 21.26 27.59
C LYS A 654 8.42 22.64 27.87
N ALA A 655 8.76 23.63 27.06
CA ALA A 655 8.21 24.98 27.19
C ALA A 655 6.69 25.01 27.01
N ILE A 656 6.15 24.26 26.02
CA ILE A 656 4.70 24.11 25.81
C ILE A 656 4.03 23.43 27.02
N PHE A 657 4.68 22.41 27.58
CA PHE A 657 4.15 21.73 28.77
C PHE A 657 4.11 22.66 29.98
N ASN A 658 5.16 23.46 30.22
CA ASN A 658 5.22 24.42 31.33
C ASN A 658 4.25 25.59 31.11
N GLN A 659 4.10 26.08 29.86
CA GLN A 659 3.07 27.05 29.50
C GLN A 659 1.67 26.55 29.90
N SER A 660 1.35 25.27 29.59
CA SER A 660 0.07 24.70 29.95
C SER A 660 -0.19 24.74 31.46
N ARG A 661 0.85 24.49 32.26
CA ARG A 661 0.76 24.62 33.73
C ARG A 661 0.53 26.08 34.17
N ARG A 662 1.25 27.04 33.58
CA ARG A 662 1.07 28.47 33.86
C ARG A 662 -0.35 28.94 33.50
N LEU A 663 -0.89 28.52 32.35
CA LEU A 663 -2.22 28.90 31.88
C LEU A 663 -3.35 28.39 32.79
N ILE A 664 -3.14 27.28 33.50
CA ILE A 664 -4.08 26.82 34.56
C ILE A 664 -4.10 27.80 35.72
N ALA A 665 -2.94 28.36 36.08
CA ALA A 665 -2.85 29.37 37.18
C ALA A 665 -3.24 30.77 36.70
N GLU A 666 -3.07 31.08 35.42
CA GLU A 666 -3.34 32.40 34.83
C GLU A 666 -4.29 32.28 33.63
N PRO A 667 -5.60 32.02 33.81
CA PRO A 667 -6.52 31.72 32.70
C PRO A 667 -6.74 32.87 31.70
N ALA A 668 -6.36 34.10 32.05
CA ALA A 668 -6.48 35.27 31.17
C ALA A 668 -5.26 35.49 30.25
N ALA A 669 -4.17 34.69 30.42
CA ALA A 669 -2.98 34.83 29.60
C ALA A 669 -3.20 34.33 28.16
N PRO A 670 -2.48 34.88 27.15
CA PRO A 670 -2.58 34.42 25.76
C PRO A 670 -2.23 32.94 25.63
N LEU A 671 -3.09 32.17 24.96
CA LEU A 671 -2.96 30.72 24.81
C LEU A 671 -1.83 30.30 23.86
N ASP A 672 -1.41 31.19 22.98
CA ASP A 672 -0.40 30.96 21.94
C ASP A 672 1.00 31.50 22.31
N LEU A 673 1.17 32.15 23.47
CA LEU A 673 2.41 32.82 23.84
C LEU A 673 3.22 32.03 24.86
N ILE A 674 4.43 31.63 24.46
CA ILE A 674 5.44 31.04 25.34
C ILE A 674 6.28 32.18 25.94
N GLN A 675 6.41 32.20 27.27
CA GLN A 675 7.15 33.20 28.03
C GLN A 675 8.49 32.65 28.54
N PRO A 676 9.43 33.51 28.95
CA PRO A 676 10.70 33.07 29.53
C PRO A 676 10.55 32.17 30.77
N SER A 677 9.49 32.37 31.54
CA SER A 677 9.14 31.54 32.72
C SER A 677 8.76 30.09 32.34
N ASP A 678 8.35 29.85 31.09
CA ASP A 678 7.98 28.53 30.60
C ASP A 678 9.22 27.72 30.16
N LEU A 679 10.38 28.39 29.98
CA LEU A 679 11.62 27.77 29.56
C LEU A 679 12.28 27.04 30.74
N GLU A 680 12.47 25.76 30.59
CA GLU A 680 13.23 24.91 31.52
C GLU A 680 14.40 24.28 30.76
N PHE A 681 15.60 24.52 31.28
CA PHE A 681 16.82 24.03 30.66
C PHE A 681 17.40 22.88 31.47
N GLU A 682 17.77 21.79 30.81
CA GLU A 682 18.55 20.71 31.43
C GLU A 682 19.99 21.19 31.65
N GLU A 683 20.53 20.98 32.85
CA GLU A 683 21.92 21.31 33.19
C GLU A 683 22.94 20.45 32.44
#